data_d77833bd00d05d621b150c6c5efe8fb5
#
_entry.id   d77833bd00d05d621b150c6c5efe8fb5
#
_cell.length_a   1.000
_cell.length_b   1.000
_cell.length_c   1.000
_cell.angle_alpha   90.00
_cell.angle_beta   90.00
_cell.angle_gamma   90.00
#
_symmetry.space_group_name_H-M   'P 1'
#
loop_
_entity.id
_entity.type
_entity.pdbx_description
1 polymer ?
#
loop_
_entity_poly.entity_id
_entity_poly.type
_entity_poly.pdbx_seq_one_letter_code
_entity_poly.pdbx_strand_id
1 'polypeptide(L)'
;MNKLLKASLCGAIFSTLLAPIYVTHAMEASDNYMAVVTASKQAETIRNSSAAVQLITQDDMKRLGADTVESALQLVENINLSEAGMTGNQVMIRGMESRHSLVLVNGRRLAGEDASNTTNVYTLRRINLDQVNRIEIVRGPSSALYGSDAMGGIINIITKQPTDTTDMLQSLGVSSGTKHEQAYYALSSGNQGRWNASFNMNVTKERPINRHMSEKTFNTRTKQLTGYTEGYRRIMYGQKQSYNSSVMYDFKNPNLNTIKVDFSYFKEKLHTDNADKYATVFHKSGMVFAADSRMVPVNLNKTEYFNNKSIQTGITYSGRTNRNNYEIGTYYSQLDKSYLMIDDRTLPEGVINVMMPSKPPKPPTPLKFDYQSLYPATDNDTATYKNIVLEGKDTMYVGDHHDVMFGGEYRRVIYEGTRLGGLDVHKMKQSKKFHYDSWATFIEDLWRPILKLSLTSAIRYENNSQFGHNITPKLGVVYEFDIHTRVKFNFGKGYKAPSISELYLNMFHTTPMGVLNIIGNPNLKPETSTSFDIALEAERGKTFGKASYYHTRVSNLIDTKQIESDVPGVAQRHQYYNIGKAKIQGMELSIGHKFANRFMVKGTYNLVDAKDMSTNERLSNRPRSVSTLQLIYDDHKSNGYSAILWNSFTHKYGFEEARNRGTSSYNEYSFNTLNFSINKKWNNGLSAYVGIDNLLNREVHDLYIDGRMYRIGMEMKL
;
A
#
# COMPACT_ATOMS: atom_id res chain seq x y z
N MET A 1 31.53 25.53 -12.65
CA MET A 1 31.02 26.22 -11.47
C MET A 1 29.91 25.46 -10.71
N ASN A 2 29.50 24.26 -11.13
CA ASN A 2 28.36 23.52 -10.54
C ASN A 2 28.69 22.26 -9.69
N LYS A 3 29.97 21.94 -9.46
CA LYS A 3 30.36 20.79 -8.61
C LYS A 3 30.84 21.21 -7.22
N LEU A 4 31.26 22.43 -7.03
CA LEU A 4 31.76 22.96 -5.74
C LEU A 4 30.64 23.47 -4.82
N LEU A 5 29.49 23.89 -5.35
CA LEU A 5 28.34 24.34 -4.53
C LEU A 5 27.58 23.19 -3.85
N LYS A 6 27.66 21.95 -4.39
CA LYS A 6 26.99 20.79 -3.79
C LYS A 6 27.75 20.18 -2.61
N ALA A 7 29.06 20.37 -2.56
CA ALA A 7 29.87 19.87 -1.45
C ALA A 7 29.88 20.84 -0.25
N SER A 8 29.71 22.15 -0.49
CA SER A 8 29.68 23.14 0.59
C SER A 8 28.41 23.17 1.41
N LEU A 9 27.25 22.74 0.84
CA LEU A 9 25.99 22.69 1.59
C LEU A 9 25.93 21.51 2.59
N CYS A 10 26.56 20.38 2.26
CA CYS A 10 26.63 19.24 3.18
C CYS A 10 27.60 19.46 4.35
N GLY A 11 28.69 20.21 4.14
CA GLY A 11 29.67 20.51 5.16
C GLY A 11 29.21 21.54 6.20
N ALA A 12 28.39 22.51 5.79
CA ALA A 12 27.89 23.57 6.68
C ALA A 12 26.78 23.10 7.65
N ILE A 13 26.03 22.05 7.29
CA ILE A 13 24.95 21.49 8.14
C ILE A 13 25.54 20.64 9.28
N PHE A 14 26.69 20.01 9.07
CA PHE A 14 27.32 19.14 10.10
C PHE A 14 28.09 19.89 11.18
N SER A 15 28.60 21.08 10.89
CA SER A 15 29.40 21.86 11.86
C SER A 15 28.58 22.64 12.87
N THR A 16 27.30 22.91 12.63
CA THR A 16 26.40 23.61 13.56
C THR A 16 25.73 22.70 14.60
N LEU A 17 25.85 21.37 14.45
CA LEU A 17 25.27 20.38 15.37
C LEU A 17 26.13 20.11 16.63
N LEU A 18 27.32 20.67 16.75
CA LEU A 18 28.30 20.35 17.83
C LEU A 18 28.46 21.42 18.89
N ALA A 19 27.70 22.52 18.89
CA ALA A 19 27.80 23.53 19.95
C ALA A 19 26.87 23.20 21.13
N PRO A 20 27.35 23.20 22.39
CA PRO A 20 26.53 22.94 23.56
C PRO A 20 25.69 24.16 23.91
N ILE A 21 24.35 24.01 23.87
CA ILE A 21 23.41 25.00 24.41
C ILE A 21 22.64 24.36 25.57
N TYR A 22 22.85 24.87 26.76
CA TYR A 22 22.03 24.52 27.92
C TYR A 22 20.74 25.30 27.92
N VAL A 23 19.60 24.63 27.80
CA VAL A 23 18.28 25.18 28.15
C VAL A 23 17.41 24.10 28.73
N THR A 24 17.04 24.26 30.00
CA THR A 24 16.03 23.46 30.70
C THR A 24 14.63 23.98 30.34
N HIS A 25 13.83 23.16 29.61
CA HIS A 25 12.36 23.32 29.54
C HIS A 25 11.71 21.95 29.37
N ALA A 26 10.59 21.74 30.05
CA ALA A 26 9.79 20.53 29.97
C ALA A 26 9.43 20.24 28.51
N MET A 27 9.92 19.13 27.99
CA MET A 27 9.62 18.68 26.63
C MET A 27 8.21 18.08 26.58
N GLU A 28 7.39 18.54 25.63
CA GLU A 28 6.32 17.69 25.14
C GLU A 28 6.95 16.38 24.60
N ALA A 29 6.35 15.26 24.94
CA ALA A 29 6.84 13.96 24.51
C ALA A 29 7.02 13.97 22.99
N SER A 30 8.27 13.83 22.54
CA SER A 30 8.53 13.61 21.13
C SER A 30 7.94 12.25 20.73
N ASP A 31 7.64 12.02 19.45
CA ASP A 31 7.15 10.74 18.94
C ASP A 31 8.00 9.55 19.42
N ASN A 32 9.26 9.79 19.76
CA ASN A 32 10.19 8.80 20.29
C ASN A 32 9.76 8.13 21.59
N TYR A 33 8.93 8.77 22.40
CA TYR A 33 8.42 8.22 23.67
C TYR A 33 7.03 7.59 23.52
N MET A 34 6.43 7.66 22.35
CA MET A 34 5.14 7.01 22.10
C MET A 34 5.29 5.49 21.98
N ALA A 35 4.36 4.77 22.59
CA ALA A 35 4.34 3.31 22.52
C ALA A 35 3.76 2.84 21.18
N VAL A 36 4.46 1.89 20.57
CA VAL A 36 4.04 1.18 19.35
C VAL A 36 4.04 -0.32 19.61
N VAL A 37 3.23 -1.06 18.87
CA VAL A 37 3.11 -2.53 19.04
C VAL A 37 3.59 -3.31 17.82
N THR A 38 3.73 -2.66 16.68
CA THR A 38 3.99 -3.35 15.40
C THR A 38 5.42 -3.86 15.27
N ALA A 39 6.39 -3.18 15.86
CA ALA A 39 7.79 -3.52 15.67
C ALA A 39 8.20 -4.84 16.37
N SER A 40 7.53 -5.18 17.50
CA SER A 40 7.85 -6.31 18.37
C SER A 40 6.63 -7.14 18.80
N LYS A 41 5.45 -6.91 18.25
CA LYS A 41 4.16 -7.48 18.71
C LYS A 41 3.85 -7.24 20.20
N GLN A 42 4.62 -6.40 20.87
CA GLN A 42 4.43 -5.95 22.25
C GLN A 42 4.60 -4.43 22.32
N ALA A 43 4.05 -3.80 23.37
CA ALA A 43 4.15 -2.35 23.52
C ALA A 43 5.60 -1.96 23.88
N GLU A 44 6.23 -1.22 22.97
CA GLU A 44 7.56 -0.61 23.19
C GLU A 44 7.57 0.84 22.72
N THR A 45 8.50 1.65 23.22
CA THR A 45 8.66 3.01 22.70
C THR A 45 9.40 2.99 21.35
N ILE A 46 9.08 3.91 20.46
CA ILE A 46 9.81 4.08 19.18
C ILE A 46 11.31 4.23 19.43
N ARG A 47 11.69 4.90 20.54
CA ARG A 47 13.07 5.08 20.95
C ARG A 47 13.81 3.76 21.11
N ASN A 48 13.20 2.78 21.76
CA ASN A 48 13.81 1.48 22.10
C ASN A 48 13.74 0.48 20.95
N SER A 49 12.87 0.72 19.96
CA SER A 49 12.77 -0.15 18.81
C SER A 49 14.00 -0.08 17.92
N SER A 50 14.59 -1.23 17.62
CA SER A 50 15.71 -1.34 16.67
C SER A 50 15.30 -1.10 15.24
N ALA A 51 14.03 -1.33 14.90
CA ALA A 51 13.48 -1.09 13.57
C ALA A 51 13.25 0.41 13.31
N ALA A 52 13.26 0.80 12.05
CA ALA A 52 12.91 2.14 11.63
C ALA A 52 11.37 2.32 11.68
N VAL A 53 10.87 2.78 12.82
CA VAL A 53 9.44 3.01 13.05
C VAL A 53 9.06 4.47 12.77
N GLN A 54 7.89 4.68 12.18
CA GLN A 54 7.23 5.97 12.06
C GLN A 54 5.77 5.83 12.48
N LEU A 55 5.29 6.80 13.23
CA LEU A 55 3.92 6.88 13.73
C LEU A 55 3.20 8.05 13.05
N ILE A 56 1.95 7.83 12.65
CA ILE A 56 1.02 8.89 12.24
C ILE A 56 -0.11 8.90 13.28
N THR A 57 -0.21 9.98 14.00
CA THR A 57 -1.23 10.18 15.04
C THR A 57 -2.52 10.76 14.46
N GLN A 58 -3.60 10.78 15.26
CA GLN A 58 -4.82 11.49 14.87
C GLN A 58 -4.59 13.00 14.62
N ASP A 59 -3.72 13.61 15.41
CA ASP A 59 -3.41 15.04 15.23
C ASP A 59 -2.64 15.30 13.94
N ASP A 60 -1.76 14.38 13.52
CA ASP A 60 -1.10 14.45 12.22
C ASP A 60 -2.11 14.31 11.08
N MET A 61 -3.00 13.32 11.16
CA MET A 61 -4.06 13.12 10.16
C MET A 61 -4.98 14.34 10.04
N LYS A 62 -5.36 14.94 11.18
CA LYS A 62 -6.18 16.16 11.20
C LYS A 62 -5.43 17.38 10.66
N ARG A 63 -4.15 17.53 11.00
CA ARG A 63 -3.30 18.63 10.50
C ARG A 63 -3.15 18.56 8.99
N LEU A 64 -3.00 17.34 8.44
CA LEU A 64 -2.99 17.12 7.00
C LEU A 64 -4.34 17.37 6.33
N GLY A 65 -5.44 17.45 7.11
CA GLY A 65 -6.78 17.37 6.57
C GLY A 65 -6.98 16.09 5.77
N ALA A 66 -6.35 14.99 6.22
CA ALA A 66 -6.47 13.70 5.56
C ALA A 66 -7.90 13.19 5.66
N ASP A 67 -8.40 12.62 4.59
CA ASP A 67 -9.75 12.08 4.46
C ASP A 67 -9.77 10.60 4.11
N THR A 68 -8.62 10.06 3.68
CA THR A 68 -8.38 8.64 3.41
C THR A 68 -7.08 8.18 4.08
N VAL A 69 -6.91 6.86 4.22
CA VAL A 69 -5.65 6.28 4.71
C VAL A 69 -4.50 6.61 3.76
N GLU A 70 -4.75 6.60 2.46
CA GLU A 70 -3.75 6.95 1.45
C GLU A 70 -3.28 8.41 1.60
N SER A 71 -4.21 9.35 1.83
CA SER A 71 -3.83 10.76 2.05
C SER A 71 -3.04 10.94 3.35
N ALA A 72 -3.31 10.16 4.39
CA ALA A 72 -2.52 10.16 5.62
C ALA A 72 -1.08 9.66 5.42
N LEU A 73 -0.85 8.76 4.44
CA LEU A 73 0.48 8.21 4.14
C LEU A 73 1.37 9.12 3.28
N GLN A 74 0.86 10.24 2.75
CA GLN A 74 1.61 11.11 1.81
C GLN A 74 2.91 11.70 2.37
N LEU A 75 3.00 11.93 3.67
CA LEU A 75 4.20 12.47 4.33
C LEU A 75 5.06 11.42 5.02
N VAL A 76 4.78 10.16 4.82
CA VAL A 76 5.61 9.08 5.36
C VAL A 76 6.90 8.95 4.57
N GLU A 77 8.01 8.92 5.30
CA GLU A 77 9.34 8.80 4.71
C GLU A 77 9.47 7.47 3.96
N ASN A 78 9.94 7.56 2.71
CA ASN A 78 10.24 6.40 1.85
C ASN A 78 9.07 5.42 1.64
N ILE A 79 7.84 5.95 1.69
CA ILE A 79 6.65 5.30 1.15
C ILE A 79 6.33 5.95 -0.20
N ASN A 80 6.08 5.13 -1.18
CA ASN A 80 5.58 5.55 -2.49
C ASN A 80 4.20 4.92 -2.71
N LEU A 81 3.23 5.79 -2.97
CA LEU A 81 1.91 5.39 -3.41
C LEU A 81 1.88 5.47 -4.93
N SER A 82 1.65 4.35 -5.59
CA SER A 82 1.48 4.29 -7.04
C SER A 82 0.11 3.73 -7.38
N GLU A 83 -0.55 4.30 -8.37
CA GLU A 83 -1.84 3.77 -8.79
C GLU A 83 -1.63 2.45 -9.55
N ALA A 84 -2.38 1.41 -9.14
CA ALA A 84 -2.38 0.10 -9.76
C ALA A 84 -3.54 0.04 -10.77
N GLY A 85 -3.30 0.55 -11.95
CA GLY A 85 -4.28 0.52 -13.03
C GLY A 85 -5.62 1.16 -12.63
N MET A 86 -6.71 0.40 -12.74
CA MET A 86 -8.08 0.90 -12.48
C MET A 86 -8.56 0.70 -11.04
N THR A 87 -7.75 0.15 -10.14
CA THR A 87 -8.25 -0.41 -8.90
C THR A 87 -7.84 0.32 -7.62
N GLY A 88 -6.97 1.30 -7.69
CA GLY A 88 -6.53 2.12 -6.56
C GLY A 88 -5.01 2.12 -6.34
N ASN A 89 -4.56 2.52 -5.15
CA ASN A 89 -3.15 2.73 -4.87
C ASN A 89 -2.46 1.50 -4.29
N GLN A 90 -1.28 1.20 -4.82
CA GLN A 90 -0.31 0.27 -4.23
C GLN A 90 0.63 1.04 -3.29
N VAL A 91 1.09 0.37 -2.23
CA VAL A 91 2.04 0.93 -1.28
C VAL A 91 3.39 0.24 -1.42
N MET A 92 4.41 0.99 -1.75
CA MET A 92 5.79 0.52 -1.79
C MET A 92 6.58 1.12 -0.62
N ILE A 93 7.31 0.28 0.10
CA ILE A 93 8.19 0.70 1.20
C ILE A 93 9.63 0.52 0.76
N ARG A 94 10.47 1.59 0.83
CA ARG A 94 11.90 1.55 0.47
C ARG A 94 12.16 0.98 -0.94
N GLY A 95 11.22 1.22 -1.87
CA GLY A 95 11.33 0.71 -3.23
C GLY A 95 11.03 -0.79 -3.40
N MET A 96 10.63 -1.50 -2.36
CA MET A 96 10.07 -2.85 -2.44
C MET A 96 8.64 -2.78 -2.96
N GLU A 97 8.23 -3.72 -3.81
CA GLU A 97 6.90 -3.78 -4.38
C GLU A 97 5.81 -3.97 -3.31
N SER A 98 4.58 -3.57 -3.63
CA SER A 98 3.45 -3.65 -2.70
C SER A 98 3.23 -5.05 -2.11
N ARG A 99 3.48 -6.11 -2.89
CA ARG A 99 3.37 -7.50 -2.45
C ARG A 99 4.42 -7.93 -1.40
N HIS A 100 5.47 -7.13 -1.20
CA HIS A 100 6.49 -7.31 -0.17
C HIS A 100 6.25 -6.44 1.08
N SER A 101 5.16 -5.67 1.08
CA SER A 101 4.76 -4.78 2.15
C SER A 101 3.46 -5.27 2.78
N LEU A 102 3.50 -5.63 4.05
CA LEU A 102 2.35 -6.17 4.76
C LEU A 102 1.48 -5.05 5.32
N VAL A 103 0.20 -5.01 4.94
CA VAL A 103 -0.79 -4.11 5.52
C VAL A 103 -1.67 -4.87 6.49
N LEU A 104 -1.76 -4.37 7.72
CA LEU A 104 -2.52 -4.96 8.82
C LEU A 104 -3.57 -3.99 9.34
N VAL A 105 -4.63 -4.53 9.93
CA VAL A 105 -5.60 -3.79 10.73
C VAL A 105 -5.66 -4.41 12.12
N ASN A 106 -5.30 -3.63 13.14
CA ASN A 106 -5.17 -4.12 14.52
C ASN A 106 -4.27 -5.38 14.64
N GLY A 107 -3.18 -5.42 13.88
CA GLY A 107 -2.26 -6.55 13.84
C GLY A 107 -2.72 -7.74 13.00
N ARG A 108 -3.92 -7.72 12.41
CA ARG A 108 -4.52 -8.83 11.67
C ARG A 108 -4.42 -8.64 10.17
N ARG A 109 -4.20 -9.74 9.45
CA ARG A 109 -4.21 -9.80 7.99
C ARG A 109 -5.65 -9.80 7.47
N LEU A 110 -5.95 -8.93 6.52
CA LEU A 110 -7.22 -8.97 5.81
C LEU A 110 -7.15 -9.94 4.63
N ALA A 111 -8.26 -10.63 4.34
CA ALA A 111 -8.42 -11.33 3.08
C ALA A 111 -8.43 -10.34 1.92
N GLY A 112 -7.71 -10.62 0.86
CA GLY A 112 -7.57 -9.70 -0.27
C GLY A 112 -6.92 -10.34 -1.47
N GLU A 113 -6.87 -9.59 -2.56
CA GLU A 113 -6.14 -9.99 -3.76
C GLU A 113 -4.67 -10.21 -3.45
N ASP A 114 -4.16 -11.30 -3.94
CA ASP A 114 -2.80 -11.78 -3.74
C ASP A 114 -1.96 -11.74 -5.04
N ALA A 115 -2.53 -11.30 -6.15
CA ALA A 115 -1.81 -11.12 -7.40
C ALA A 115 -0.81 -9.96 -7.31
N SER A 116 0.35 -10.11 -7.95
CA SER A 116 1.49 -9.19 -7.85
C SER A 116 1.13 -7.72 -8.12
N ASN A 117 0.20 -7.47 -9.03
CA ASN A 117 -0.15 -6.11 -9.47
C ASN A 117 -1.34 -5.49 -8.70
N THR A 118 -1.97 -6.23 -7.78
CA THR A 118 -3.19 -5.78 -7.10
C THR A 118 -3.15 -5.98 -5.58
N THR A 119 -2.05 -6.50 -5.06
CA THR A 119 -1.85 -6.71 -3.62
C THR A 119 -1.96 -5.39 -2.86
N ASN A 120 -2.69 -5.39 -1.74
CA ASN A 120 -2.94 -4.27 -0.84
C ASN A 120 -3.82 -3.13 -1.37
N VAL A 121 -4.13 -3.07 -2.66
CA VAL A 121 -4.96 -2.02 -3.25
C VAL A 121 -6.30 -1.90 -2.55
N TYR A 122 -6.98 -3.02 -2.34
CA TYR A 122 -8.29 -3.04 -1.68
C TYR A 122 -8.21 -2.89 -0.16
N THR A 123 -7.06 -3.17 0.45
CA THR A 123 -6.92 -3.14 1.91
C THR A 123 -7.02 -1.71 2.43
N LEU A 124 -6.31 -0.76 1.83
CA LEU A 124 -6.37 0.64 2.24
C LEU A 124 -7.77 1.24 2.04
N ARG A 125 -8.41 0.95 0.91
CA ARG A 125 -9.73 1.51 0.56
C ARG A 125 -10.88 1.05 1.44
N ARG A 126 -10.74 -0.09 2.14
CA ARG A 126 -11.76 -0.65 3.04
C ARG A 126 -11.80 0.01 4.40
N ILE A 127 -10.80 0.81 4.72
CA ILE A 127 -10.65 1.41 6.04
C ILE A 127 -10.90 2.89 5.93
N ASN A 128 -11.90 3.36 6.64
CA ASN A 128 -12.19 4.79 6.72
C ASN A 128 -11.32 5.44 7.80
N LEU A 129 -10.81 6.62 7.50
CA LEU A 129 -9.86 7.30 8.37
C LEU A 129 -10.49 7.74 9.71
N ASP A 130 -11.79 8.00 9.73
CA ASP A 130 -12.53 8.37 10.93
C ASP A 130 -12.50 7.31 12.04
N GLN A 131 -12.33 6.03 11.68
CA GLN A 131 -12.17 4.93 12.63
C GLN A 131 -10.71 4.72 13.09
N VAL A 132 -9.73 5.36 12.45
CA VAL A 132 -8.32 5.14 12.73
C VAL A 132 -7.89 5.94 13.96
N ASN A 133 -7.21 5.28 14.90
CA ASN A 133 -6.56 5.92 16.05
C ASN A 133 -5.15 6.38 15.66
N ARG A 134 -4.35 5.48 15.05
CA ARG A 134 -3.01 5.78 14.58
C ARG A 134 -2.60 4.79 13.50
N ILE A 135 -1.56 5.13 12.74
CA ILE A 135 -0.92 4.22 11.77
C ILE A 135 0.53 4.05 12.18
N GLU A 136 0.93 2.80 12.39
CA GLU A 136 2.29 2.42 12.73
C GLU A 136 2.97 1.85 11.48
N ILE A 137 4.09 2.42 11.07
CA ILE A 137 4.87 2.00 9.91
C ILE A 137 6.23 1.50 10.40
N VAL A 138 6.52 0.23 10.11
CA VAL A 138 7.81 -0.41 10.38
C VAL A 138 8.49 -0.68 9.06
N ARG A 139 9.67 -0.11 8.85
CA ARG A 139 10.45 -0.30 7.62
C ARG A 139 11.56 -1.32 7.86
N GLY A 140 11.78 -2.20 6.88
CA GLY A 140 12.76 -3.27 6.95
C GLY A 140 12.16 -4.64 7.26
N PRO A 141 12.99 -5.70 7.38
CA PRO A 141 12.53 -7.07 7.47
C PRO A 141 11.78 -7.34 8.78
N SER A 142 10.54 -7.77 8.66
CA SER A 142 9.64 -8.06 9.78
C SER A 142 9.06 -9.49 9.74
N SER A 143 9.57 -10.33 8.84
CA SER A 143 9.06 -11.69 8.67
C SER A 143 9.32 -12.61 9.88
N ALA A 144 10.28 -12.27 10.75
CA ALA A 144 10.53 -13.03 11.99
C ALA A 144 9.32 -13.00 12.96
N LEU A 145 8.46 -12.00 12.90
CA LEU A 145 7.26 -11.91 13.75
C LEU A 145 5.97 -12.12 12.96
N TYR A 146 5.94 -11.67 11.70
CA TYR A 146 4.71 -11.63 10.92
C TYR A 146 4.67 -12.65 9.77
N GLY A 147 5.78 -13.36 9.50
CA GLY A 147 5.85 -14.37 8.43
C GLY A 147 5.88 -13.77 7.03
N SER A 148 5.25 -14.46 6.09
CA SER A 148 5.19 -14.07 4.68
C SER A 148 4.74 -12.62 4.46
N ASP A 149 5.22 -11.99 3.36
CA ASP A 149 4.85 -10.65 2.85
C ASP A 149 5.45 -9.45 3.60
N ALA A 150 6.10 -9.66 4.76
CA ALA A 150 6.72 -8.61 5.56
C ALA A 150 8.22 -8.42 5.27
N MET A 151 8.61 -8.49 3.99
CA MET A 151 10.01 -8.34 3.54
C MET A 151 10.48 -6.89 3.51
N GLY A 152 9.64 -5.99 3.00
CA GLY A 152 9.91 -4.55 2.87
C GLY A 152 9.52 -3.76 4.11
N GLY A 153 8.52 -4.22 4.84
CA GLY A 153 8.00 -3.58 6.04
C GLY A 153 6.53 -3.87 6.29
N ILE A 154 5.98 -3.16 7.26
CA ILE A 154 4.61 -3.31 7.73
C ILE A 154 3.96 -1.94 7.86
N ILE A 155 2.71 -1.83 7.45
CA ILE A 155 1.80 -0.74 7.77
C ILE A 155 0.67 -1.33 8.61
N ASN A 156 0.61 -0.98 9.88
CA ASN A 156 -0.44 -1.44 10.78
C ASN A 156 -1.38 -0.28 11.13
N ILE A 157 -2.62 -0.42 10.73
CA ILE A 157 -3.67 0.57 10.96
C ILE A 157 -4.38 0.19 12.25
N ILE A 158 -4.15 0.96 13.31
CA ILE A 158 -4.78 0.74 14.61
C ILE A 158 -6.07 1.55 14.66
N THR A 159 -7.20 0.86 14.82
CA THR A 159 -8.52 1.49 14.93
C THR A 159 -8.79 1.96 16.36
N LYS A 160 -9.70 2.93 16.50
CA LYS A 160 -10.21 3.36 17.80
C LYS A 160 -10.83 2.20 18.56
N GLN A 161 -10.49 2.09 19.84
CA GLN A 161 -11.04 1.08 20.74
C GLN A 161 -12.09 1.71 21.66
N PRO A 162 -13.06 0.94 22.21
CA PRO A 162 -14.06 1.49 23.12
C PRO A 162 -13.43 2.09 24.39
N THR A 163 -12.23 1.66 24.75
CA THR A 163 -11.49 2.09 25.95
C THR A 163 -10.53 3.27 25.72
N ASP A 164 -10.43 3.80 24.50
CA ASP A 164 -9.57 4.95 24.20
C ASP A 164 -10.07 6.26 24.83
N THR A 165 -11.32 6.30 25.27
CA THR A 165 -11.93 7.42 25.99
C THR A 165 -12.36 7.01 27.39
N THR A 166 -12.34 7.93 28.34
CA THR A 166 -12.83 7.69 29.71
C THR A 166 -14.35 7.67 29.73
N ASP A 167 -14.96 8.64 29.07
CA ASP A 167 -16.39 8.84 29.02
C ASP A 167 -16.99 8.43 27.68
N MET A 168 -18.31 8.35 27.64
CA MET A 168 -19.04 8.17 26.39
C MET A 168 -18.71 9.31 25.42
N LEU A 169 -18.38 8.97 24.20
CA LEU A 169 -18.06 9.91 23.13
C LEU A 169 -18.88 9.59 21.89
N GLN A 170 -19.56 10.59 21.38
CA GLN A 170 -20.19 10.54 20.06
C GLN A 170 -19.46 11.48 19.11
N SER A 171 -19.36 11.10 17.86
CA SER A 171 -18.77 11.95 16.82
C SER A 171 -19.61 11.85 15.54
N LEU A 172 -19.88 12.99 14.95
CA LEU A 172 -20.52 13.12 13.64
C LEU A 172 -19.61 13.95 12.74
N GLY A 173 -19.29 13.46 11.55
CA GLY A 173 -18.47 14.18 10.62
C GLY A 173 -18.98 14.12 9.20
N VAL A 174 -18.70 15.17 8.45
CA VAL A 174 -18.99 15.28 7.03
C VAL A 174 -17.80 15.92 6.32
N SER A 175 -17.51 15.43 5.12
CA SER A 175 -16.52 16.07 4.25
C SER A 175 -16.93 16.02 2.80
N SER A 176 -16.41 16.95 2.01
CA SER A 176 -16.62 17.04 0.58
C SER A 176 -15.34 17.51 -0.11
N GLY A 177 -15.09 16.98 -1.27
CA GLY A 177 -13.89 17.33 -2.04
C GLY A 177 -14.03 16.98 -3.52
N THR A 178 -12.93 17.17 -4.23
CA THR A 178 -12.88 16.86 -5.66
C THR A 178 -13.12 15.37 -5.93
N LYS A 179 -12.56 14.49 -5.06
CA LYS A 179 -12.63 13.03 -5.26
C LYS A 179 -13.87 12.40 -4.64
N HIS A 180 -14.33 12.84 -3.48
CA HIS A 180 -15.43 12.19 -2.77
C HIS A 180 -16.17 13.13 -1.81
N GLU A 181 -17.34 12.67 -1.41
CA GLU A 181 -18.14 13.16 -0.30
C GLU A 181 -18.28 12.03 0.71
N GLN A 182 -18.18 12.32 2.00
CA GLN A 182 -18.40 11.32 3.03
C GLN A 182 -19.14 11.87 4.24
N ALA A 183 -19.86 10.99 4.91
CA ALA A 183 -20.46 11.24 6.20
C ALA A 183 -20.21 10.05 7.11
N TYR A 184 -19.90 10.30 8.37
CA TYR A 184 -19.71 9.24 9.35
C TYR A 184 -20.34 9.56 10.69
N TYR A 185 -20.65 8.50 11.42
CA TYR A 185 -21.07 8.54 12.81
C TYR A 185 -20.22 7.53 13.60
N ALA A 186 -19.72 7.93 14.76
CA ALA A 186 -18.97 7.09 15.66
C ALA A 186 -19.48 7.24 17.09
N LEU A 187 -19.57 6.12 17.80
CA LEU A 187 -19.96 6.03 19.19
C LEU A 187 -18.94 5.17 19.93
N SER A 188 -18.54 5.64 21.13
CA SER A 188 -17.75 4.86 22.09
C SER A 188 -18.40 4.98 23.46
N SER A 189 -18.53 3.88 24.19
CA SER A 189 -19.10 3.87 25.55
C SER A 189 -18.15 4.45 26.60
N GLY A 190 -16.87 4.60 26.27
CA GLY A 190 -15.83 4.89 27.26
C GLY A 190 -15.47 3.69 28.12
N ASN A 191 -14.52 3.90 29.07
CA ASN A 191 -13.91 2.85 29.90
C ASN A 191 -14.39 2.87 31.36
N GLN A 192 -15.64 3.20 31.63
CA GLN A 192 -16.17 3.25 33.00
C GLN A 192 -16.76 1.93 33.51
N GLY A 193 -17.33 1.13 32.60
CA GLY A 193 -18.02 -0.12 32.92
C GLY A 193 -17.18 -1.37 32.72
N ARG A 194 -17.78 -2.54 33.01
CA ARG A 194 -17.23 -3.83 32.58
C ARG A 194 -17.49 -4.09 31.10
N TRP A 195 -18.62 -3.62 30.59
CA TRP A 195 -18.97 -3.70 29.18
C TRP A 195 -18.60 -2.40 28.49
N ASN A 196 -17.75 -2.49 27.50
CA ASN A 196 -17.30 -1.35 26.70
C ASN A 196 -17.59 -1.67 25.24
N ALA A 197 -18.23 -0.74 24.54
CA ALA A 197 -18.64 -0.93 23.15
C ALA A 197 -18.29 0.28 22.29
N SER A 198 -18.00 0.03 21.04
CA SER A 198 -17.88 1.08 20.02
C SER A 198 -18.61 0.69 18.75
N PHE A 199 -19.12 1.69 18.06
CA PHE A 199 -19.75 1.55 16.76
C PHE A 199 -19.31 2.68 15.86
N ASN A 200 -19.01 2.37 14.61
CA ASN A 200 -18.69 3.34 13.58
C ASN A 200 -19.42 2.99 12.30
N MET A 201 -19.99 3.97 11.65
CA MET A 201 -20.64 3.88 10.35
C MET A 201 -20.09 4.99 9.46
N ASN A 202 -19.75 4.65 8.22
CA ASN A 202 -19.31 5.62 7.21
C ASN A 202 -19.98 5.32 5.87
N VAL A 203 -20.39 6.38 5.19
CA VAL A 203 -20.92 6.36 3.82
C VAL A 203 -20.11 7.34 3.00
N THR A 204 -19.53 6.85 1.92
CA THR A 204 -18.72 7.65 0.99
C THR A 204 -19.31 7.56 -0.41
N LYS A 205 -19.44 8.69 -1.08
CA LYS A 205 -19.74 8.80 -2.50
C LYS A 205 -18.48 9.25 -3.23
N GLU A 206 -17.91 8.36 -4.03
CA GLU A 206 -16.80 8.70 -4.92
C GLU A 206 -17.32 9.48 -6.12
N ARG A 207 -16.70 10.61 -6.42
CA ARG A 207 -17.03 11.46 -7.56
C ARG A 207 -16.22 11.04 -8.78
N PRO A 208 -16.77 11.14 -9.99
CA PRO A 208 -16.02 10.86 -11.22
C PRO A 208 -14.90 11.88 -11.40
N ILE A 209 -13.68 11.37 -11.60
CA ILE A 209 -12.55 12.17 -12.05
C ILE A 209 -12.38 11.91 -13.54
N ASN A 210 -12.46 12.97 -14.34
CA ASN A 210 -12.18 12.89 -15.77
C ASN A 210 -10.65 12.85 -15.94
N ARG A 211 -10.11 11.69 -16.23
CA ARG A 211 -8.70 11.51 -16.49
C ARG A 211 -8.44 11.55 -17.98
N HIS A 212 -7.55 12.44 -18.39
CA HIS A 212 -7.10 12.50 -19.77
C HIS A 212 -6.29 11.25 -20.10
N MET A 213 -6.68 10.56 -21.16
CA MET A 213 -5.97 9.41 -21.71
C MET A 213 -5.42 9.82 -23.06
N SER A 214 -4.12 9.83 -23.20
CA SER A 214 -3.44 10.10 -24.47
C SER A 214 -2.64 8.86 -24.86
N GLU A 215 -3.04 8.22 -25.94
CA GLU A 215 -2.30 7.09 -26.48
C GLU A 215 -1.53 7.53 -27.72
N LYS A 216 -0.20 7.38 -27.68
CA LYS A 216 0.67 7.71 -28.81
C LYS A 216 0.59 6.63 -29.87
N THR A 217 0.22 7.00 -31.08
CA THR A 217 0.24 6.10 -32.23
C THR A 217 1.55 6.29 -33.02
N PHE A 218 2.24 5.19 -33.29
CA PHE A 218 3.50 5.19 -34.00
C PHE A 218 3.40 4.44 -35.32
N ASN A 219 4.08 4.92 -36.35
CA ASN A 219 4.33 4.13 -37.53
C ASN A 219 5.21 2.94 -37.19
N THR A 220 4.71 1.72 -37.42
CA THR A 220 5.42 0.48 -37.03
C THR A 220 6.71 0.25 -37.80
N ARG A 221 6.84 0.82 -38.99
CA ARG A 221 8.01 0.68 -39.88
C ARG A 221 9.09 1.72 -39.60
N THR A 222 8.70 2.97 -39.47
CA THR A 222 9.62 4.11 -39.27
C THR A 222 9.80 4.47 -37.79
N LYS A 223 8.98 3.90 -36.90
CA LYS A 223 8.90 4.24 -35.47
C LYS A 223 8.63 5.72 -35.18
N GLN A 224 8.24 6.47 -36.21
CA GLN A 224 7.87 7.88 -36.08
C GLN A 224 6.46 7.99 -35.48
N LEU A 225 6.27 8.99 -34.63
CA LEU A 225 4.98 9.35 -34.07
C LEU A 225 4.03 9.76 -35.19
N THR A 226 2.87 9.12 -35.31
CA THR A 226 1.90 9.40 -36.38
C THR A 226 0.65 10.10 -35.87
N GLY A 227 0.45 10.20 -34.57
CA GLY A 227 -0.68 10.89 -33.98
C GLY A 227 -0.88 10.57 -32.50
N TYR A 228 -1.95 11.14 -31.95
CA TYR A 228 -2.42 10.88 -30.60
C TYR A 228 -3.90 10.52 -30.67
N THR A 229 -4.31 9.55 -29.84
CA THR A 229 -5.72 9.33 -29.53
C THR A 229 -5.96 9.97 -28.18
N GLU A 230 -6.76 11.00 -28.14
CA GLU A 230 -7.07 11.72 -26.89
C GLU A 230 -8.50 11.46 -26.46
N GLY A 231 -8.70 11.34 -25.17
CA GLY A 231 -10.03 11.17 -24.61
C GLY A 231 -10.02 11.23 -23.08
N TYR A 232 -11.21 11.23 -22.49
CA TYR A 232 -11.37 11.28 -21.04
C TYR A 232 -12.04 10.01 -20.55
N ARG A 233 -11.47 9.43 -19.51
CA ARG A 233 -12.05 8.31 -18.79
C ARG A 233 -12.47 8.75 -17.39
N ARG A 234 -13.71 8.48 -17.03
CA ARG A 234 -14.20 8.68 -15.66
C ARG A 234 -13.81 7.48 -14.81
N ILE A 235 -13.06 7.72 -13.76
CA ILE A 235 -12.41 6.66 -12.99
C ILE A 235 -13.10 6.46 -11.66
N MET A 236 -13.41 5.19 -11.34
CA MET A 236 -13.76 4.64 -10.03
C MET A 236 -14.69 5.51 -9.20
N TYR A 237 -15.87 5.81 -9.69
CA TYR A 237 -16.88 6.56 -8.98
C TYR A 237 -18.08 5.69 -8.58
N GLY A 238 -18.81 6.10 -7.55
CA GLY A 238 -19.93 5.33 -7.00
C GLY A 238 -20.04 5.46 -5.49
N GLN A 239 -20.40 4.38 -4.81
CA GLN A 239 -20.67 4.41 -3.37
C GLN A 239 -19.88 3.36 -2.60
N LYS A 240 -19.46 3.73 -1.38
CA LYS A 240 -18.87 2.85 -0.36
C LYS A 240 -19.64 3.01 0.94
N GLN A 241 -19.72 1.92 1.69
CA GLN A 241 -20.33 1.87 3.02
C GLN A 241 -19.49 0.97 3.91
N SER A 242 -19.26 1.39 5.15
CA SER A 242 -18.62 0.55 6.15
C SER A 242 -19.32 0.65 7.50
N TYR A 243 -19.31 -0.46 8.22
CA TYR A 243 -19.84 -0.59 9.56
C TYR A 243 -18.82 -1.35 10.38
N ASN A 244 -18.44 -0.79 11.53
CA ASN A 244 -17.49 -1.41 12.43
C ASN A 244 -18.04 -1.37 13.83
N SER A 245 -17.92 -2.47 14.56
CA SER A 245 -18.32 -2.55 15.95
C SER A 245 -17.31 -3.37 16.74
N SER A 246 -17.13 -3.00 17.99
CA SER A 246 -16.32 -3.75 18.94
C SER A 246 -17.05 -3.77 20.29
N VAL A 247 -17.10 -4.93 20.91
CA VAL A 247 -17.62 -5.11 22.27
C VAL A 247 -16.52 -5.77 23.08
N MET A 248 -16.21 -5.21 24.23
CA MET A 248 -15.19 -5.72 25.15
C MET A 248 -15.79 -5.89 26.54
N TYR A 249 -15.60 -7.06 27.11
CA TYR A 249 -15.87 -7.33 28.51
C TYR A 249 -14.60 -7.30 29.32
N ASP A 250 -14.51 -6.39 30.30
CA ASP A 250 -13.41 -6.27 31.25
C ASP A 250 -13.81 -6.96 32.56
N PHE A 251 -13.09 -8.00 32.95
CA PHE A 251 -13.34 -8.75 34.17
C PHE A 251 -13.11 -7.92 35.42
N LYS A 252 -12.41 -6.78 35.32
CA LYS A 252 -12.00 -5.93 36.44
C LYS A 252 -11.27 -6.71 37.55
N ASN A 253 -10.46 -7.67 37.13
CA ASN A 253 -9.66 -8.50 38.03
C ASN A 253 -8.18 -8.02 38.05
N PRO A 254 -7.36 -8.48 39.03
CA PRO A 254 -5.95 -8.08 39.12
C PRO A 254 -5.13 -8.37 37.85
N ASN A 255 -5.52 -9.37 37.08
CA ASN A 255 -4.84 -9.75 35.83
C ASN A 255 -5.29 -8.96 34.61
N LEU A 256 -6.14 -7.95 34.79
CA LEU A 256 -6.65 -7.10 33.71
C LEU A 256 -7.19 -7.89 32.52
N ASN A 257 -7.88 -9.00 32.81
CA ASN A 257 -8.40 -9.88 31.77
C ASN A 257 -9.53 -9.20 31.00
N THR A 258 -9.49 -9.36 29.68
CA THR A 258 -10.52 -8.86 28.79
C THR A 258 -10.87 -9.89 27.73
N ILE A 259 -12.14 -9.91 27.31
CA ILE A 259 -12.60 -10.58 26.10
C ILE A 259 -13.12 -9.49 25.16
N LYS A 260 -12.61 -9.45 23.95
CA LYS A 260 -13.05 -8.54 22.90
C LYS A 260 -13.60 -9.30 21.71
N VAL A 261 -14.76 -8.87 21.23
CA VAL A 261 -15.37 -9.33 19.97
C VAL A 261 -15.45 -8.11 19.06
N ASP A 262 -14.97 -8.25 17.82
CA ASP A 262 -15.05 -7.23 16.82
C ASP A 262 -15.67 -7.72 15.53
N PHE A 263 -16.34 -6.81 14.85
CA PHE A 263 -17.00 -7.05 13.57
C PHE A 263 -16.79 -5.83 12.66
N SER A 264 -16.45 -6.10 11.40
CA SER A 264 -16.36 -5.09 10.34
C SER A 264 -17.08 -5.59 9.09
N TYR A 265 -17.85 -4.72 8.48
CA TYR A 265 -18.49 -4.95 7.19
C TYR A 265 -18.18 -3.78 6.27
N PHE A 266 -17.78 -4.07 5.06
CA PHE A 266 -17.54 -3.10 4.00
C PHE A 266 -18.22 -3.53 2.71
N LYS A 267 -18.78 -2.56 2.00
CA LYS A 267 -19.38 -2.75 0.67
C LYS A 267 -19.04 -1.57 -0.21
N GLU A 268 -18.63 -1.84 -1.44
CA GLU A 268 -18.48 -0.82 -2.47
C GLU A 268 -19.16 -1.24 -3.77
N LYS A 269 -19.69 -0.25 -4.47
CA LYS A 269 -20.24 -0.34 -5.82
C LYS A 269 -19.65 0.81 -6.61
N LEU A 270 -18.65 0.52 -7.40
CA LEU A 270 -17.93 1.51 -8.19
C LEU A 270 -17.99 1.13 -9.66
N HIS A 271 -17.83 2.12 -10.50
CA HIS A 271 -17.73 1.92 -11.94
C HIS A 271 -16.74 2.89 -12.58
N THR A 272 -16.32 2.53 -13.77
CA THR A 272 -15.42 3.31 -14.62
C THR A 272 -15.99 3.26 -16.02
N ASP A 273 -16.10 4.40 -16.67
CA ASP A 273 -16.59 4.49 -18.05
C ASP A 273 -15.81 5.56 -18.84
N ASN A 274 -16.10 5.68 -20.10
CA ASN A 274 -15.58 6.76 -20.93
C ASN A 274 -16.49 7.98 -20.82
N ALA A 275 -15.90 9.16 -20.57
CA ALA A 275 -16.64 10.42 -20.51
C ALA A 275 -17.16 10.85 -21.89
N ASP A 276 -16.37 10.52 -22.92
CA ASP A 276 -16.68 10.81 -24.31
C ASP A 276 -16.57 9.54 -25.14
N LYS A 277 -17.31 9.47 -26.26
CA LYS A 277 -17.13 8.38 -27.21
C LYS A 277 -15.81 8.57 -27.93
N TYR A 278 -14.83 7.70 -27.64
CA TYR A 278 -13.60 7.71 -28.42
C TYR A 278 -13.80 7.09 -29.76
N ALA A 279 -13.26 7.73 -30.76
CA ALA A 279 -12.92 7.05 -31.99
C ALA A 279 -11.47 6.56 -31.89
N THR A 280 -11.25 5.30 -31.62
CA THR A 280 -9.92 4.72 -31.78
C THR A 280 -9.69 4.48 -33.26
N VAL A 281 -8.79 5.27 -33.81
CA VAL A 281 -8.35 5.10 -35.19
C VAL A 281 -7.19 4.10 -35.18
N PHE A 282 -7.46 2.86 -35.60
CA PHE A 282 -6.41 1.87 -35.81
C PHE A 282 -5.63 2.20 -37.08
N HIS A 283 -4.35 2.45 -36.92
CA HIS A 283 -3.49 2.77 -38.05
C HIS A 283 -3.18 1.53 -38.91
N LYS A 284 -3.02 1.77 -40.23
CA LYS A 284 -2.77 0.81 -41.29
C LYS A 284 -1.64 -0.20 -41.07
N SER A 285 -0.85 -0.06 -40.06
CA SER A 285 0.37 -0.83 -39.88
C SER A 285 0.27 -2.02 -38.95
N GLY A 286 -0.91 -2.42 -38.54
CA GLY A 286 -0.81 -3.48 -37.58
C GLY A 286 -1.89 -4.46 -37.42
N MET A 287 -3.18 -4.17 -37.42
CA MET A 287 -4.08 -5.25 -37.03
C MET A 287 -5.53 -5.21 -37.50
N VAL A 288 -6.04 -4.17 -38.08
CA VAL A 288 -7.42 -4.19 -38.61
C VAL A 288 -7.55 -3.38 -39.88
N PHE A 289 -7.89 -4.05 -40.97
CA PHE A 289 -8.21 -3.39 -42.24
C PHE A 289 -9.63 -3.75 -42.65
N ALA A 290 -10.45 -2.77 -43.01
CA ALA A 290 -11.52 -3.01 -43.91
C ALA A 290 -10.94 -3.56 -45.23
N ALA A 291 -11.72 -4.34 -45.99
CA ALA A 291 -11.26 -4.97 -47.22
C ALA A 291 -10.72 -3.96 -48.28
N ASP A 292 -11.03 -2.68 -48.10
CA ASP A 292 -10.60 -1.56 -48.96
C ASP A 292 -9.46 -0.71 -48.37
N SER A 293 -8.78 -1.19 -47.35
CA SER A 293 -7.67 -0.49 -46.68
C SER A 293 -8.03 0.83 -45.97
N ARG A 294 -9.32 1.14 -45.77
CA ARG A 294 -9.73 2.32 -45.00
C ARG A 294 -9.62 2.07 -43.53
N MET A 295 -9.27 3.13 -42.76
CA MET A 295 -9.33 3.12 -41.30
C MET A 295 -10.79 3.10 -40.85
N VAL A 296 -11.15 2.13 -40.04
CA VAL A 296 -12.48 2.06 -39.45
C VAL A 296 -12.38 2.63 -38.04
N PRO A 297 -13.03 3.75 -37.71
CA PRO A 297 -13.12 4.23 -36.37
C PRO A 297 -13.91 3.24 -35.52
N VAL A 298 -13.31 2.76 -34.44
CA VAL A 298 -13.98 1.91 -33.44
C VAL A 298 -14.30 2.80 -32.25
N ASN A 299 -15.61 3.04 -32.04
CA ASN A 299 -16.04 3.71 -30.82
C ASN A 299 -15.92 2.74 -29.66
N LEU A 300 -14.97 3.01 -28.75
CA LEU A 300 -14.83 2.26 -27.50
C LEU A 300 -15.79 2.84 -26.48
N ASN A 301 -16.84 2.13 -26.16
CA ASN A 301 -17.78 2.49 -25.11
C ASN A 301 -17.81 1.40 -24.05
N LYS A 302 -16.75 1.39 -23.23
CA LYS A 302 -16.53 0.38 -22.21
C LYS A 302 -16.91 0.89 -20.84
N THR A 303 -17.83 0.19 -20.17
CA THR A 303 -18.18 0.42 -18.77
C THR A 303 -17.78 -0.78 -17.94
N GLU A 304 -17.10 -0.52 -16.83
CA GLU A 304 -16.63 -1.53 -15.87
C GLU A 304 -17.26 -1.29 -14.53
N TYR A 305 -17.85 -2.33 -13.95
CA TYR A 305 -18.49 -2.33 -12.64
C TYR A 305 -17.67 -3.17 -11.66
N PHE A 306 -17.43 -2.61 -10.47
CA PHE A 306 -16.72 -3.26 -9.39
C PHE A 306 -17.63 -3.31 -8.16
N ASN A 307 -18.10 -4.50 -7.82
CA ASN A 307 -18.92 -4.72 -6.64
C ASN A 307 -18.15 -5.61 -5.66
N ASN A 308 -17.72 -5.02 -4.54
CA ASN A 308 -16.95 -5.74 -3.54
C ASN A 308 -17.64 -5.70 -2.19
N LYS A 309 -17.52 -6.79 -1.43
CA LYS A 309 -17.97 -6.90 -0.04
C LYS A 309 -16.84 -7.49 0.79
N SER A 310 -16.66 -7.00 2.00
CA SER A 310 -15.73 -7.58 2.95
C SER A 310 -16.38 -7.73 4.32
N ILE A 311 -16.11 -8.85 4.96
CA ILE A 311 -16.51 -9.15 6.34
C ILE A 311 -15.25 -9.52 7.11
N GLN A 312 -15.13 -8.98 8.31
CA GLN A 312 -14.11 -9.38 9.26
C GLN A 312 -14.75 -9.52 10.64
N THR A 313 -14.45 -10.58 11.34
CA THR A 313 -14.88 -10.78 12.73
C THR A 313 -13.79 -11.51 13.49
N GLY A 314 -13.71 -11.29 14.79
CA GLY A 314 -12.74 -11.96 15.62
C GLY A 314 -13.10 -11.89 17.09
N ILE A 315 -12.52 -12.80 17.84
CA ILE A 315 -12.56 -12.82 19.29
C ILE A 315 -11.13 -12.88 19.81
N THR A 316 -10.84 -12.09 20.83
CA THR A 316 -9.53 -12.02 21.48
C THR A 316 -9.72 -12.06 22.98
N TYR A 317 -9.01 -12.95 23.66
CA TYR A 317 -8.84 -12.97 25.10
C TYR A 317 -7.44 -12.48 25.44
N SER A 318 -7.31 -11.52 26.33
CA SER A 318 -6.03 -10.99 26.77
C SER A 318 -6.00 -10.75 28.26
N GLY A 319 -4.82 -10.76 28.83
CA GLY A 319 -4.61 -10.47 30.25
C GLY A 319 -3.14 -10.16 30.56
N ARG A 320 -2.92 -9.64 31.76
CA ARG A 320 -1.60 -9.25 32.23
C ARG A 320 -1.42 -9.63 33.70
N THR A 321 -0.30 -10.23 34.01
CA THR A 321 0.15 -10.44 35.38
C THR A 321 1.41 -9.62 35.66
N ASN A 322 1.96 -9.69 36.86
CA ASN A 322 3.26 -9.06 37.17
C ASN A 322 4.43 -9.68 36.38
N ARG A 323 4.26 -10.89 35.83
CA ARG A 323 5.33 -11.64 35.17
C ARG A 323 5.12 -11.83 33.68
N ASN A 324 3.90 -11.70 33.19
CA ASN A 324 3.62 -11.92 31.77
C ASN A 324 2.44 -11.12 31.26
N ASN A 325 2.40 -10.99 29.93
CA ASN A 325 1.32 -10.35 29.16
C ASN A 325 0.93 -11.29 28.02
N TYR A 326 -0.28 -11.85 28.06
CA TYR A 326 -0.73 -12.89 27.14
C TYR A 326 -1.94 -12.47 26.33
N GLU A 327 -2.01 -13.01 25.13
CA GLU A 327 -3.11 -12.82 24.19
C GLU A 327 -3.34 -14.09 23.39
N ILE A 328 -4.59 -14.50 23.26
CA ILE A 328 -5.02 -15.57 22.34
C ILE A 328 -6.26 -15.10 21.60
N GLY A 329 -6.33 -15.37 20.31
CA GLY A 329 -7.47 -14.96 19.51
C GLY A 329 -7.63 -15.78 18.24
N THR A 330 -8.84 -15.71 17.71
CA THR A 330 -9.15 -16.23 16.39
C THR A 330 -9.91 -15.18 15.61
N TYR A 331 -9.67 -15.15 14.30
CA TYR A 331 -10.41 -14.25 13.43
C TYR A 331 -10.67 -14.85 12.04
N TYR A 332 -11.73 -14.37 11.45
CA TYR A 332 -12.15 -14.66 10.09
C TYR A 332 -12.18 -13.36 9.29
N SER A 333 -11.66 -13.39 8.06
CA SER A 333 -11.77 -12.31 7.11
C SER A 333 -12.14 -12.85 5.74
N GLN A 334 -13.11 -12.20 5.07
CA GLN A 334 -13.54 -12.53 3.72
C GLN A 334 -13.62 -11.29 2.86
N LEU A 335 -13.24 -11.43 1.59
CA LEU A 335 -13.46 -10.46 0.52
C LEU A 335 -14.13 -11.16 -0.65
N ASP A 336 -15.33 -10.74 -1.00
CA ASP A 336 -16.03 -11.11 -2.22
C ASP A 336 -15.88 -10.00 -3.25
N LYS A 337 -15.46 -10.34 -4.45
CA LYS A 337 -15.28 -9.43 -5.59
C LYS A 337 -16.16 -9.86 -6.74
N SER A 338 -16.77 -8.89 -7.39
CA SER A 338 -17.45 -9.08 -8.65
C SER A 338 -17.04 -7.95 -9.61
N TYR A 339 -16.56 -8.33 -10.74
CA TYR A 339 -16.20 -7.46 -11.85
C TYR A 339 -17.09 -7.79 -13.04
N LEU A 340 -17.69 -6.77 -13.63
CA LEU A 340 -18.47 -6.87 -14.86
C LEU A 340 -18.02 -5.77 -15.82
N MET A 341 -17.57 -6.15 -16.99
CA MET A 341 -17.34 -5.24 -18.10
C MET A 341 -18.48 -5.39 -19.10
N ILE A 342 -19.00 -4.26 -19.54
CA ILE A 342 -19.91 -4.14 -20.67
C ILE A 342 -19.23 -3.30 -21.74
N ASP A 343 -19.17 -3.81 -22.95
CA ASP A 343 -18.54 -3.16 -24.09
C ASP A 343 -19.57 -2.92 -25.18
N ASP A 344 -20.03 -1.68 -25.28
CA ASP A 344 -21.00 -1.24 -26.30
C ASP A 344 -20.30 -0.76 -27.58
N ARG A 345 -19.19 -1.37 -27.96
CA ARG A 345 -18.50 -1.01 -29.20
C ARG A 345 -19.43 -1.16 -30.39
N THR A 346 -19.50 -0.11 -31.20
CA THR A 346 -20.00 -0.22 -32.53
C THR A 346 -18.91 -0.83 -33.41
N LEU A 347 -18.93 -2.15 -33.55
CA LEU A 347 -18.02 -2.85 -34.44
C LEU A 347 -18.57 -2.81 -35.85
N PRO A 348 -17.73 -2.78 -36.91
CA PRO A 348 -18.17 -2.95 -38.28
C PRO A 348 -18.92 -4.26 -38.40
N GLU A 349 -20.10 -4.20 -39.06
CA GLU A 349 -20.86 -5.42 -39.36
C GLU A 349 -20.11 -6.24 -40.42
N GLY A 350 -20.02 -7.54 -40.17
CA GLY A 350 -19.50 -8.51 -41.09
C GLY A 350 -18.08 -9.01 -40.85
N VAL A 351 -17.68 -10.01 -41.61
CA VAL A 351 -16.36 -10.62 -41.58
C VAL A 351 -15.35 -9.70 -42.27
N ILE A 352 -14.37 -9.22 -41.56
CA ILE A 352 -13.29 -8.42 -42.12
C ILE A 352 -12.13 -9.35 -42.53
N ASN A 353 -11.74 -9.26 -43.79
CA ASN A 353 -10.57 -9.95 -44.30
C ASN A 353 -9.29 -9.13 -43.97
N VAL A 354 -8.46 -9.65 -43.10
CA VAL A 354 -7.17 -9.03 -42.82
C VAL A 354 -6.10 -9.72 -43.65
N MET A 355 -5.41 -8.95 -44.47
CA MET A 355 -4.26 -9.46 -45.24
C MET A 355 -3.02 -9.46 -44.34
N MET A 356 -2.63 -10.60 -43.83
CA MET A 356 -1.40 -10.74 -43.07
C MET A 356 -0.19 -10.70 -43.99
N PRO A 357 0.80 -9.80 -43.76
CA PRO A 357 2.01 -9.80 -44.57
C PRO A 357 2.75 -11.10 -44.37
N SER A 358 2.91 -11.89 -45.40
CA SER A 358 3.78 -13.06 -45.41
C SER A 358 5.19 -12.64 -45.86
N LYS A 359 6.21 -13.38 -45.39
CA LYS A 359 7.57 -13.18 -45.91
C LYS A 359 7.62 -13.54 -47.38
N PRO A 360 8.18 -12.68 -48.26
CA PRO A 360 8.37 -13.05 -49.68
C PRO A 360 9.13 -14.40 -49.78
N PRO A 361 8.75 -15.30 -50.71
CA PRO A 361 7.86 -15.06 -51.91
C PRO A 361 6.39 -15.43 -51.74
N LYS A 362 5.87 -15.66 -50.51
CA LYS A 362 4.48 -16.07 -50.31
C LYS A 362 3.53 -14.90 -50.42
N PRO A 363 2.42 -15.00 -51.18
CA PRO A 363 1.41 -13.95 -51.26
C PRO A 363 0.74 -13.76 -49.86
N PRO A 364 0.27 -12.54 -49.53
CA PRO A 364 -0.47 -12.30 -48.32
C PRO A 364 -1.67 -13.24 -48.18
N THR A 365 -1.81 -13.85 -46.99
CA THR A 365 -2.92 -14.78 -46.73
C THR A 365 -4.08 -14.02 -46.11
N PRO A 366 -5.30 -14.09 -46.62
CA PRO A 366 -6.46 -13.46 -46.01
C PRO A 366 -6.83 -14.23 -44.71
N LEU A 367 -6.84 -13.54 -43.61
CA LEU A 367 -7.42 -14.03 -42.35
C LEU A 367 -8.80 -13.43 -42.18
N LYS A 368 -9.79 -14.28 -41.99
CA LYS A 368 -11.14 -13.85 -41.66
C LYS A 368 -11.27 -13.59 -40.19
N PHE A 369 -11.54 -12.37 -39.77
CA PHE A 369 -11.84 -12.01 -38.40
C PHE A 369 -13.32 -11.75 -38.22
N ASP A 370 -13.93 -12.50 -37.30
CA ASP A 370 -15.23 -12.17 -36.75
C ASP A 370 -14.99 -11.42 -35.43
N TYR A 371 -15.16 -10.12 -35.47
CA TYR A 371 -14.96 -9.27 -34.31
C TYR A 371 -15.89 -9.60 -33.13
N GLN A 372 -17.13 -10.00 -33.43
CA GLN A 372 -18.12 -10.35 -32.41
C GLN A 372 -17.71 -11.62 -31.66
N SER A 373 -17.03 -12.55 -32.30
CA SER A 373 -16.54 -13.78 -31.68
C SER A 373 -15.24 -13.58 -30.85
N LEU A 374 -14.45 -12.55 -31.20
CA LEU A 374 -13.16 -12.26 -30.53
C LEU A 374 -13.31 -11.33 -29.33
N TYR A 375 -14.35 -10.51 -29.30
CA TYR A 375 -14.58 -9.53 -28.26
C TYR A 375 -15.97 -9.73 -27.65
N PRO A 376 -16.12 -10.50 -26.59
CA PRO A 376 -17.41 -10.66 -25.93
C PRO A 376 -17.91 -9.29 -25.47
N ALA A 377 -19.18 -8.99 -25.71
CA ALA A 377 -19.83 -7.76 -25.26
C ALA A 377 -19.83 -7.60 -23.73
N THR A 378 -19.61 -8.69 -23.04
CA THR A 378 -19.51 -8.70 -21.57
C THR A 378 -18.37 -9.58 -21.10
N ASP A 379 -17.67 -9.16 -20.06
CA ASP A 379 -16.69 -9.97 -19.34
C ASP A 379 -17.03 -9.94 -17.84
N ASN A 380 -17.13 -11.09 -17.22
CA ASN A 380 -17.50 -11.22 -15.82
C ASN A 380 -16.46 -12.05 -15.06
N ASP A 381 -15.97 -11.50 -13.95
CA ASP A 381 -15.09 -12.20 -13.02
C ASP A 381 -15.66 -12.15 -11.61
N THR A 382 -15.61 -13.28 -10.92
CA THR A 382 -15.91 -13.37 -9.49
C THR A 382 -14.75 -13.97 -8.73
N ALA A 383 -14.55 -13.50 -7.50
CA ALA A 383 -13.51 -14.00 -6.62
C ALA A 383 -13.93 -13.89 -5.15
N THR A 384 -13.68 -14.94 -4.39
CA THR A 384 -13.85 -14.97 -2.94
C THR A 384 -12.52 -15.36 -2.29
N TYR A 385 -12.00 -14.48 -1.46
CA TYR A 385 -10.80 -14.69 -0.64
C TYR A 385 -11.20 -14.84 0.81
N LYS A 386 -10.63 -15.82 1.53
CA LYS A 386 -10.91 -16.05 2.95
C LYS A 386 -9.62 -16.31 3.72
N ASN A 387 -9.52 -15.75 4.92
CA ASN A 387 -8.51 -16.07 5.91
C ASN A 387 -9.19 -16.51 7.19
N ILE A 388 -8.74 -17.65 7.73
CA ILE A 388 -9.12 -18.17 9.06
C ILE A 388 -7.82 -18.26 9.83
N VAL A 389 -7.73 -17.57 10.96
CA VAL A 389 -6.50 -17.48 11.75
C VAL A 389 -6.78 -17.77 13.21
N LEU A 390 -5.94 -18.60 13.80
CA LEU A 390 -5.81 -18.77 15.23
C LEU A 390 -4.39 -18.35 15.62
N GLU A 391 -4.27 -17.45 16.57
CA GLU A 391 -2.97 -16.96 17.04
C GLU A 391 -2.94 -16.81 18.56
N GLY A 392 -1.76 -16.96 19.13
CA GLY A 392 -1.53 -16.70 20.55
C GLY A 392 -0.09 -16.30 20.79
N LYS A 393 0.09 -15.47 21.80
CA LYS A 393 1.42 -15.01 22.27
C LYS A 393 1.41 -14.79 23.76
N ASP A 394 2.57 -14.97 24.37
CA ASP A 394 2.83 -14.59 25.76
C ASP A 394 4.19 -13.94 25.86
N THR A 395 4.28 -12.80 26.54
CA THR A 395 5.50 -12.08 26.84
C THR A 395 5.82 -12.25 28.31
N MET A 396 6.91 -12.91 28.62
CA MET A 396 7.39 -13.14 29.98
C MET A 396 8.47 -12.13 30.33
N TYR A 397 8.31 -11.48 31.49
CA TYR A 397 9.32 -10.58 32.06
C TYR A 397 10.26 -11.40 32.95
N VAL A 398 11.50 -11.63 32.50
CA VAL A 398 12.48 -12.49 33.17
C VAL A 398 13.60 -11.63 33.78
N GLY A 399 13.57 -11.48 35.10
CA GLY A 399 14.39 -10.51 35.80
C GLY A 399 14.07 -9.08 35.33
N ASP A 400 15.09 -8.20 35.43
CA ASP A 400 14.95 -6.77 35.07
C ASP A 400 15.46 -6.47 33.66
N HIS A 401 15.92 -7.51 32.94
CA HIS A 401 16.69 -7.32 31.72
C HIS A 401 16.09 -7.98 30.50
N HIS A 402 15.19 -8.94 30.62
CA HIS A 402 14.66 -9.71 29.50
C HIS A 402 13.13 -9.62 29.40
N ASP A 403 12.63 -9.27 28.21
CA ASP A 403 11.24 -9.43 27.83
C ASP A 403 11.19 -10.50 26.74
N VAL A 404 10.87 -11.74 27.14
CA VAL A 404 10.85 -12.90 26.26
C VAL A 404 9.43 -13.14 25.79
N MET A 405 9.15 -12.95 24.51
CA MET A 405 7.88 -13.26 23.88
C MET A 405 8.00 -14.56 23.08
N PHE A 406 7.03 -15.43 23.25
CA PHE A 406 6.84 -16.59 22.39
C PHE A 406 5.40 -16.64 21.89
N GLY A 407 5.20 -17.21 20.72
CA GLY A 407 3.87 -17.30 20.16
C GLY A 407 3.76 -18.32 19.06
N GLY A 408 2.51 -18.53 18.64
CA GLY A 408 2.13 -19.43 17.57
C GLY A 408 0.99 -18.87 16.73
N GLU A 409 0.94 -19.31 15.48
CA GLU A 409 -0.10 -18.94 14.52
C GLU A 409 -0.47 -20.16 13.67
N TYR A 410 -1.75 -20.38 13.47
CA TYR A 410 -2.28 -21.23 12.40
C TYR A 410 -3.11 -20.39 11.48
N ARG A 411 -2.91 -20.53 10.17
CA ARG A 411 -3.62 -19.77 9.14
C ARG A 411 -4.04 -20.69 7.99
N ARG A 412 -5.33 -20.63 7.63
CA ARG A 412 -5.87 -21.18 6.39
C ARG A 412 -6.26 -20.05 5.45
N VAL A 413 -5.71 -20.08 4.24
CA VAL A 413 -6.02 -19.15 3.15
C VAL A 413 -6.77 -19.88 2.06
N ILE A 414 -7.88 -19.30 1.61
CA ILE A 414 -8.74 -19.88 0.57
C ILE A 414 -8.97 -18.82 -0.51
N TYR A 415 -8.81 -19.22 -1.75
CA TYR A 415 -9.22 -18.45 -2.91
C TYR A 415 -10.11 -19.31 -3.81
N GLU A 416 -11.29 -18.79 -4.16
CA GLU A 416 -12.24 -19.36 -5.10
C GLU A 416 -12.62 -18.29 -6.13
N GLY A 417 -12.52 -18.61 -7.43
CA GLY A 417 -12.85 -17.60 -8.43
C GLY A 417 -12.67 -18.07 -9.88
N THR A 418 -13.25 -17.28 -10.76
CA THR A 418 -13.30 -17.54 -12.21
C THR A 418 -11.94 -17.41 -12.90
N ARG A 419 -11.00 -16.69 -12.28
CA ARG A 419 -9.61 -16.55 -12.79
C ARG A 419 -8.73 -17.78 -12.56
N LEU A 420 -9.22 -18.77 -11.81
CA LEU A 420 -8.50 -20.02 -11.51
C LEU A 420 -8.89 -21.19 -12.41
N GLY A 421 -10.09 -21.14 -12.98
CA GLY A 421 -10.67 -22.29 -13.70
C GLY A 421 -10.38 -22.33 -15.19
N GLY A 422 -10.03 -21.20 -15.79
CA GLY A 422 -9.91 -21.09 -17.25
C GLY A 422 -11.26 -21.05 -17.96
N LEU A 423 -11.27 -21.45 -19.21
CA LEU A 423 -12.48 -21.49 -20.06
C LEU A 423 -12.90 -22.96 -20.28
N ASP A 424 -14.21 -23.19 -20.33
CA ASP A 424 -14.78 -24.46 -20.75
C ASP A 424 -14.88 -24.56 -22.30
N VAL A 425 -15.49 -25.64 -22.79
CA VAL A 425 -15.72 -25.88 -24.23
C VAL A 425 -16.59 -24.83 -24.89
N HIS A 426 -17.42 -24.12 -24.13
CA HIS A 426 -18.28 -23.02 -24.59
C HIS A 426 -17.63 -21.64 -24.39
N LYS A 427 -16.33 -21.58 -24.06
CA LYS A 427 -15.57 -20.36 -23.73
C LYS A 427 -16.12 -19.60 -22.50
N MET A 428 -16.83 -20.30 -21.62
CA MET A 428 -17.33 -19.74 -20.36
C MET A 428 -16.28 -19.90 -19.27
N LYS A 429 -16.04 -18.84 -18.47
CA LYS A 429 -15.12 -18.87 -17.34
C LYS A 429 -15.60 -19.81 -16.26
N GLN A 430 -14.70 -20.69 -15.81
CA GLN A 430 -14.96 -21.68 -14.78
C GLN A 430 -14.37 -21.24 -13.44
N SER A 431 -15.15 -21.35 -12.36
CA SER A 431 -14.63 -21.11 -11.01
C SER A 431 -13.92 -22.34 -10.49
N LYS A 432 -12.76 -22.13 -9.85
CA LYS A 432 -12.04 -23.15 -9.06
C LYS A 432 -11.70 -22.61 -7.69
N LYS A 433 -11.45 -23.55 -6.78
CA LYS A 433 -11.12 -23.27 -5.38
C LYS A 433 -9.81 -23.92 -5.01
N PHE A 434 -8.91 -23.14 -4.43
CA PHE A 434 -7.64 -23.58 -3.86
C PHE A 434 -7.49 -23.09 -2.44
N HIS A 435 -6.71 -23.79 -1.64
CA HIS A 435 -6.35 -23.36 -0.29
C HIS A 435 -4.97 -23.85 0.07
N TYR A 436 -4.38 -23.21 1.06
CA TYR A 436 -3.21 -23.73 1.77
C TYR A 436 -3.35 -23.45 3.26
N ASP A 437 -2.68 -24.29 4.03
CA ASP A 437 -2.56 -24.18 5.48
C ASP A 437 -1.11 -23.81 5.83
N SER A 438 -0.94 -22.96 6.82
CA SER A 438 0.36 -22.69 7.41
C SER A 438 0.25 -22.65 8.93
N TRP A 439 1.29 -23.13 9.60
CA TRP A 439 1.46 -22.94 11.03
C TRP A 439 2.87 -22.42 11.30
N ALA A 440 3.00 -21.64 12.36
CA ALA A 440 4.26 -21.04 12.73
C ALA A 440 4.40 -20.94 14.23
N THR A 441 5.66 -21.00 14.69
CA THR A 441 6.05 -20.63 16.04
C THR A 441 7.16 -19.59 15.99
N PHE A 442 7.19 -18.70 16.94
CA PHE A 442 8.20 -17.65 17.00
C PHE A 442 8.57 -17.34 18.45
N ILE A 443 9.79 -16.87 18.61
CA ILE A 443 10.31 -16.35 19.87
C ILE A 443 11.06 -15.05 19.58
N GLU A 444 10.90 -14.07 20.46
CA GLU A 444 11.68 -12.82 20.48
C GLU A 444 12.13 -12.53 21.89
N ASP A 445 13.39 -12.17 22.08
CA ASP A 445 13.92 -11.66 23.34
C ASP A 445 14.38 -10.21 23.15
N LEU A 446 13.86 -9.32 23.97
CA LEU A 446 14.34 -7.96 24.12
C LEU A 446 15.20 -7.90 25.39
N TRP A 447 16.49 -8.00 25.19
CA TRP A 447 17.50 -8.01 26.25
C TRP A 447 18.11 -6.65 26.46
N ARG A 448 18.09 -6.16 27.69
CA ARG A 448 18.69 -4.89 28.11
C ARG A 448 19.82 -5.12 29.14
N PRO A 449 21.03 -5.53 28.69
CA PRO A 449 22.15 -5.86 29.61
C PRO A 449 22.60 -4.65 30.42
N ILE A 450 22.48 -3.46 29.85
CA ILE A 450 22.75 -2.17 30.49
C ILE A 450 21.76 -1.12 30.01
N LEU A 451 21.58 -0.02 30.74
CA LEU A 451 20.63 1.04 30.43
C LEU A 451 20.78 1.65 29.01
N LYS A 452 22.00 1.62 28.47
CA LYS A 452 22.32 2.22 27.17
C LYS A 452 22.23 1.25 25.99
N LEU A 453 22.02 -0.03 26.22
CA LEU A 453 22.05 -1.06 25.19
C LEU A 453 20.80 -1.91 25.24
N SER A 454 20.10 -1.96 24.14
CA SER A 454 19.00 -2.89 23.91
C SER A 454 19.33 -3.80 22.73
N LEU A 455 19.17 -5.10 22.91
CA LEU A 455 19.39 -6.14 21.92
C LEU A 455 18.05 -6.84 21.67
N THR A 456 17.62 -6.93 20.44
CA THR A 456 16.42 -7.69 20.04
C THR A 456 16.86 -8.88 19.20
N SER A 457 16.54 -10.08 19.63
CA SER A 457 16.77 -11.29 18.83
C SER A 457 15.46 -12.03 18.63
N ALA A 458 15.16 -12.41 17.39
CA ALA A 458 13.95 -13.16 17.08
C ALA A 458 14.21 -14.24 16.05
N ILE A 459 13.43 -15.31 16.13
CA ILE A 459 13.41 -16.39 15.15
C ILE A 459 11.98 -16.90 15.00
N ARG A 460 11.56 -17.11 13.75
CA ARG A 460 10.31 -17.77 13.40
C ARG A 460 10.58 -19.00 12.56
N TYR A 461 9.95 -20.09 12.93
CA TYR A 461 9.77 -21.26 12.11
C TYR A 461 8.35 -21.28 11.56
N GLU A 462 8.19 -21.39 10.25
CA GLU A 462 6.90 -21.49 9.57
C GLU A 462 6.89 -22.69 8.66
N ASN A 463 5.83 -23.49 8.69
CA ASN A 463 5.59 -24.59 7.76
C ASN A 463 4.31 -24.30 6.97
N ASN A 464 4.42 -24.36 5.65
CA ASN A 464 3.34 -24.15 4.71
C ASN A 464 3.08 -25.42 3.92
N SER A 465 1.82 -25.81 3.77
CA SER A 465 1.41 -27.05 3.09
C SER A 465 1.82 -27.12 1.61
N GLN A 466 2.15 -25.98 0.98
CA GLN A 466 2.57 -25.91 -0.42
C GLN A 466 4.09 -25.83 -0.60
N PHE A 467 4.82 -25.19 0.33
CA PHE A 467 6.24 -24.84 0.14
C PHE A 467 7.17 -25.46 1.19
N GLY A 468 6.62 -26.22 2.15
CA GLY A 468 7.40 -26.76 3.27
C GLY A 468 7.75 -25.67 4.29
N HIS A 469 8.95 -25.79 4.87
CA HIS A 469 9.34 -24.94 6.00
C HIS A 469 10.26 -23.78 5.60
N ASN A 470 10.20 -22.71 6.41
CA ASN A 470 11.10 -21.58 6.30
C ASN A 470 11.49 -21.06 7.71
N ILE A 471 12.73 -20.57 7.84
CA ILE A 471 13.26 -20.00 9.07
C ILE A 471 13.68 -18.56 8.81
N THR A 472 13.14 -17.64 9.58
CA THR A 472 13.42 -16.20 9.47
C THR A 472 13.97 -15.64 10.78
N PRO A 473 15.31 -15.43 10.87
CA PRO A 473 15.95 -14.76 12.00
C PRO A 473 15.90 -13.23 11.87
N LYS A 474 15.95 -12.54 13.02
CA LYS A 474 16.10 -11.09 13.14
C LYS A 474 17.06 -10.78 14.28
N LEU A 475 17.89 -9.76 14.09
CA LEU A 475 18.76 -9.18 15.14
C LEU A 475 18.65 -7.66 15.09
N GLY A 476 18.41 -7.06 16.21
CA GLY A 476 18.34 -5.60 16.37
C GLY A 476 19.24 -5.13 17.50
N VAL A 477 19.82 -3.95 17.33
CA VAL A 477 20.67 -3.30 18.35
C VAL A 477 20.26 -1.83 18.44
N VAL A 478 20.07 -1.33 19.66
CA VAL A 478 19.96 0.10 19.95
C VAL A 478 21.01 0.44 20.97
N TYR A 479 21.90 1.36 20.63
CA TYR A 479 22.90 1.88 21.56
C TYR A 479 22.70 3.38 21.74
N GLU A 480 22.50 3.80 22.99
CA GLU A 480 22.33 5.19 23.38
C GLU A 480 23.66 5.78 23.88
N PHE A 481 24.26 6.69 23.12
CA PHE A 481 25.44 7.44 23.57
C PHE A 481 25.08 8.33 24.75
N ASP A 482 23.95 9.00 24.63
CA ASP A 482 23.33 9.84 25.65
C ASP A 482 21.81 9.86 25.46
N ILE A 483 21.06 10.59 26.29
CA ILE A 483 19.61 10.71 26.22
C ILE A 483 19.09 11.35 24.91
N HIS A 484 19.97 11.92 24.11
CA HIS A 484 19.64 12.64 22.88
C HIS A 484 20.15 11.97 21.61
N THR A 485 21.13 11.08 21.72
CA THR A 485 21.82 10.51 20.54
C THR A 485 21.87 9.01 20.65
N ARG A 486 21.43 8.32 19.61
CA ARG A 486 21.46 6.85 19.53
C ARG A 486 21.76 6.36 18.13
N VAL A 487 22.34 5.18 18.08
CA VAL A 487 22.50 4.41 16.87
C VAL A 487 21.61 3.17 16.94
N LYS A 488 20.99 2.84 15.82
CA LYS A 488 20.16 1.65 15.66
C LYS A 488 20.73 0.81 14.52
N PHE A 489 20.75 -0.49 14.72
CA PHE A 489 21.10 -1.46 13.70
C PHE A 489 20.02 -2.55 13.69
N ASN A 490 19.62 -2.98 12.51
CA ASN A 490 18.66 -4.05 12.32
C ASN A 490 19.13 -4.96 11.16
N PHE A 491 19.08 -6.26 11.38
CA PHE A 491 19.38 -7.29 10.39
C PHE A 491 18.29 -8.34 10.43
N GLY A 492 17.88 -8.83 9.25
CA GLY A 492 16.92 -9.91 9.22
C GLY A 492 16.80 -10.55 7.85
N LYS A 493 16.23 -11.76 7.86
CA LYS A 493 15.77 -12.42 6.66
C LYS A 493 14.27 -12.16 6.46
N GLY A 494 13.87 -11.96 5.24
CA GLY A 494 12.49 -11.85 4.81
C GLY A 494 12.09 -13.05 3.96
N TYR A 495 10.80 -13.31 3.91
CA TYR A 495 10.22 -14.44 3.22
C TYR A 495 8.86 -14.03 2.64
N LYS A 496 8.57 -14.47 1.40
CA LYS A 496 7.25 -14.37 0.78
C LYS A 496 6.92 -15.68 0.09
N ALA A 497 5.87 -16.34 0.56
CA ALA A 497 5.28 -17.49 -0.11
C ALA A 497 4.64 -17.05 -1.43
N PRO A 498 4.75 -17.84 -2.52
CA PRO A 498 3.95 -17.62 -3.71
C PRO A 498 2.46 -17.63 -3.36
N SER A 499 1.70 -16.73 -3.94
CA SER A 499 0.27 -16.65 -3.74
C SER A 499 -0.49 -17.74 -4.51
N ILE A 500 -1.76 -17.99 -4.14
CA ILE A 500 -2.62 -18.91 -4.88
C ILE A 500 -2.75 -18.44 -6.35
N SER A 501 -2.81 -17.14 -6.60
CA SER A 501 -2.83 -16.59 -7.95
C SER A 501 -1.54 -16.89 -8.72
N GLU A 502 -0.38 -16.70 -8.10
CA GLU A 502 0.92 -16.98 -8.75
C GLU A 502 1.10 -18.47 -9.09
N LEU A 503 0.47 -19.36 -8.28
CA LEU A 503 0.56 -20.82 -8.51
C LEU A 503 -0.47 -21.36 -9.50
N TYR A 504 -1.70 -20.87 -9.45
CA TYR A 504 -2.84 -21.56 -10.07
C TYR A 504 -3.70 -20.67 -10.98
N LEU A 505 -3.29 -19.40 -11.23
CA LEU A 505 -4.00 -18.55 -12.16
C LEU A 505 -4.16 -19.22 -13.52
N ASN A 506 -5.33 -19.08 -14.13
CA ASN A 506 -5.62 -19.40 -15.52
C ASN A 506 -6.60 -18.36 -16.04
N MET A 507 -6.10 -17.12 -16.12
CA MET A 507 -6.91 -15.96 -16.44
C MET A 507 -6.90 -15.69 -17.93
N PHE A 508 -8.07 -15.53 -18.49
CA PHE A 508 -8.27 -15.02 -19.84
C PHE A 508 -8.83 -13.60 -19.77
N HIS A 509 -8.17 -12.70 -20.44
CA HIS A 509 -8.58 -11.29 -20.49
C HIS A 509 -8.57 -10.80 -21.93
N THR A 510 -9.70 -10.23 -22.36
CA THR A 510 -9.83 -9.69 -23.70
C THR A 510 -9.20 -8.30 -23.77
N THR A 511 -8.23 -8.14 -24.66
CA THR A 511 -7.56 -6.88 -24.94
C THR A 511 -7.87 -6.41 -26.36
N PRO A 512 -7.65 -5.14 -26.70
CA PRO A 512 -7.81 -4.67 -28.08
C PRO A 512 -6.95 -5.41 -29.12
N MET A 513 -5.93 -6.13 -28.67
CA MET A 513 -4.98 -6.88 -29.50
C MET A 513 -5.25 -8.38 -29.56
N GLY A 514 -6.33 -8.85 -28.97
CA GLY A 514 -6.66 -10.25 -28.85
C GLY A 514 -6.73 -10.71 -27.40
N VAL A 515 -6.85 -12.02 -27.21
CA VAL A 515 -6.97 -12.60 -25.87
C VAL A 515 -5.59 -12.73 -25.24
N LEU A 516 -5.43 -12.16 -24.05
CA LEU A 516 -4.29 -12.37 -23.15
C LEU A 516 -4.64 -13.53 -22.21
N ASN A 517 -3.75 -14.53 -22.14
CA ASN A 517 -3.83 -15.60 -21.15
C ASN A 517 -2.65 -15.51 -20.18
N ILE A 518 -2.94 -15.41 -18.88
CA ILE A 518 -1.91 -15.45 -17.82
C ILE A 518 -2.12 -16.70 -16.99
N ILE A 519 -1.08 -17.55 -16.90
CA ILE A 519 -1.12 -18.82 -16.18
C ILE A 519 -0.16 -18.81 -15.00
N GLY A 520 -0.58 -19.47 -13.93
CA GLY A 520 0.23 -19.75 -12.76
C GLY A 520 1.32 -20.78 -13.01
N ASN A 521 2.17 -21.00 -12.01
CA ASN A 521 3.20 -22.02 -12.03
C ASN A 521 3.29 -22.69 -10.64
N PRO A 522 2.82 -23.95 -10.51
CA PRO A 522 2.86 -24.68 -9.23
C PRO A 522 4.28 -24.97 -8.71
N ASN A 523 5.30 -24.81 -9.55
CA ASN A 523 6.70 -25.10 -9.22
C ASN A 523 7.47 -23.87 -8.72
N LEU A 524 6.78 -22.76 -8.45
CA LEU A 524 7.41 -21.56 -7.90
C LEU A 524 8.02 -21.83 -6.54
N LYS A 525 9.22 -21.26 -6.33
CA LYS A 525 9.88 -21.23 -5.04
C LYS A 525 9.54 -19.93 -4.31
N PRO A 526 9.48 -19.93 -2.97
CA PRO A 526 9.33 -18.72 -2.19
C PRO A 526 10.41 -17.69 -2.49
N GLU A 527 10.04 -16.42 -2.50
CA GLU A 527 10.99 -15.32 -2.52
C GLU A 527 11.62 -15.15 -1.14
N THR A 528 12.90 -14.85 -1.11
CA THR A 528 13.63 -14.61 0.14
C THR A 528 14.42 -13.31 0.05
N SER A 529 14.59 -12.64 1.17
CA SER A 529 15.44 -11.47 1.26
C SER A 529 16.42 -11.57 2.43
N THR A 530 17.54 -10.88 2.29
CA THR A 530 18.45 -10.57 3.39
C THR A 530 18.62 -9.05 3.42
N SER A 531 18.32 -8.47 4.56
CA SER A 531 18.31 -7.02 4.73
C SER A 531 19.07 -6.60 5.97
N PHE A 532 19.72 -5.44 5.88
CA PHE A 532 20.21 -4.73 7.04
C PHE A 532 19.96 -3.23 6.89
N ASP A 533 19.82 -2.56 8.01
CA ASP A 533 19.77 -1.10 8.06
C ASP A 533 20.51 -0.59 9.31
N ILE A 534 21.06 0.62 9.18
CA ILE A 534 21.70 1.38 10.26
C ILE A 534 21.13 2.78 10.26
N ALA A 535 20.82 3.30 11.43
CA ALA A 535 20.32 4.65 11.61
C ALA A 535 21.01 5.36 12.77
N LEU A 536 21.31 6.64 12.57
CA LEU A 536 21.71 7.58 13.61
C LEU A 536 20.55 8.54 13.84
N GLU A 537 20.12 8.67 15.07
CA GLU A 537 19.08 9.60 15.51
C GLU A 537 19.66 10.54 16.56
N ALA A 538 19.42 11.83 16.40
CA ALA A 538 19.88 12.85 17.32
C ALA A 538 18.80 13.92 17.56
N GLU A 539 18.68 14.37 18.80
CA GLU A 539 17.79 15.45 19.21
C GLU A 539 18.55 16.41 20.15
N ARG A 540 18.64 17.67 19.75
CA ARG A 540 19.33 18.71 20.50
C ARG A 540 18.46 19.96 20.61
N GLY A 541 17.90 20.19 21.80
CA GLY A 541 16.98 21.29 22.04
C GLY A 541 15.75 21.25 21.10
N LYS A 542 15.66 22.23 20.22
CA LYS A 542 14.54 22.34 19.24
C LYS A 542 14.82 21.67 17.90
N THR A 543 16.02 21.09 17.72
CA THR A 543 16.43 20.45 16.46
C THR A 543 16.49 18.94 16.66
N PHE A 544 15.94 18.21 15.73
CA PHE A 544 16.01 16.74 15.67
C PHE A 544 16.35 16.29 14.26
N GLY A 545 17.02 15.15 14.17
CA GLY A 545 17.43 14.60 12.88
C GLY A 545 17.63 13.10 12.93
N LYS A 546 17.52 12.52 11.76
CA LYS A 546 17.75 11.11 11.50
C LYS A 546 18.46 10.94 10.18
N ALA A 547 19.47 10.09 10.17
CA ALA A 547 20.11 9.60 8.95
C ALA A 547 20.13 8.07 8.99
N SER A 548 19.69 7.42 7.92
CA SER A 548 19.74 5.97 7.82
C SER A 548 20.21 5.50 6.45
N TYR A 549 20.84 4.34 6.44
CA TYR A 549 21.20 3.58 5.24
C TYR A 549 20.60 2.19 5.36
N TYR A 550 20.05 1.68 4.25
CA TYR A 550 19.51 0.32 4.18
C TYR A 550 20.00 -0.40 2.94
N HIS A 551 20.06 -1.74 3.05
CA HIS A 551 20.46 -2.62 1.97
C HIS A 551 19.65 -3.92 2.04
N THR A 552 19.02 -4.31 0.93
CA THR A 552 18.23 -5.52 0.78
C THR A 552 18.64 -6.25 -0.48
N ARG A 553 18.88 -7.55 -0.38
CA ARG A 553 19.02 -8.47 -1.52
C ARG A 553 17.82 -9.40 -1.54
N VAL A 554 17.14 -9.46 -2.68
CA VAL A 554 16.02 -10.37 -2.93
C VAL A 554 16.47 -11.48 -3.87
N SER A 555 16.06 -12.70 -3.59
CA SER A 555 16.33 -13.88 -4.41
C SER A 555 15.02 -14.58 -4.75
N ASN A 556 15.01 -15.29 -5.89
CA ASN A 556 13.84 -16.00 -6.42
C ASN A 556 12.65 -15.07 -6.69
N LEU A 557 12.91 -13.82 -7.11
CA LEU A 557 11.86 -12.86 -7.42
C LEU A 557 10.87 -13.48 -8.42
N ILE A 558 9.58 -13.40 -8.12
CA ILE A 558 8.51 -13.93 -8.96
C ILE A 558 8.03 -12.83 -9.90
N ASP A 559 7.98 -13.13 -11.19
CA ASP A 559 7.42 -12.24 -12.20
C ASP A 559 6.86 -13.07 -13.36
N THR A 560 6.23 -12.43 -14.34
CA THR A 560 5.67 -13.08 -15.51
C THR A 560 6.64 -13.02 -16.69
N LYS A 561 6.68 -14.08 -17.46
CA LYS A 561 7.42 -14.18 -18.72
C LYS A 561 6.49 -14.59 -19.83
N GLN A 562 6.61 -13.94 -20.99
CA GLN A 562 5.89 -14.36 -22.19
C GLN A 562 6.41 -15.71 -22.66
N ILE A 563 5.49 -16.61 -22.97
CA ILE A 563 5.74 -17.94 -23.53
C ILE A 563 4.99 -18.10 -24.85
N GLU A 564 5.36 -19.13 -25.62
CA GLU A 564 4.61 -19.48 -26.81
C GLU A 564 3.18 -19.89 -26.48
N SER A 565 2.22 -19.45 -27.28
CA SER A 565 0.82 -19.80 -27.09
C SER A 565 0.49 -21.04 -27.92
N ASP A 566 0.08 -22.10 -27.25
CA ASP A 566 -0.47 -23.33 -27.82
C ASP A 566 -2.02 -23.29 -27.86
N VAL A 567 -2.62 -22.20 -27.40
CA VAL A 567 -4.08 -22.02 -27.32
C VAL A 567 -4.56 -21.24 -28.55
N PRO A 568 -5.45 -21.80 -29.39
CA PRO A 568 -5.99 -21.09 -30.54
C PRO A 568 -6.71 -19.81 -30.14
N GLY A 569 -6.44 -18.69 -30.84
CA GLY A 569 -7.06 -17.38 -30.58
C GLY A 569 -6.44 -16.57 -29.43
N VAL A 570 -5.42 -17.12 -28.73
CA VAL A 570 -4.67 -16.39 -27.71
C VAL A 570 -3.47 -15.69 -28.35
N ALA A 571 -3.53 -14.36 -28.35
CA ALA A 571 -2.48 -13.52 -28.96
C ALA A 571 -1.22 -13.43 -28.11
N GLN A 572 -1.37 -13.47 -26.80
CA GLN A 572 -0.26 -13.40 -25.83
C GLN A 572 -0.53 -14.35 -24.67
N ARG A 573 0.49 -15.13 -24.30
CA ARG A 573 0.46 -16.01 -23.14
C ARG A 573 1.64 -15.73 -22.23
N HIS A 574 1.36 -15.53 -20.95
CA HIS A 574 2.36 -15.28 -19.92
C HIS A 574 2.27 -16.33 -18.83
N GLN A 575 3.40 -16.66 -18.23
CA GLN A 575 3.48 -17.59 -17.10
C GLN A 575 4.36 -17.01 -16.00
N TYR A 576 4.03 -17.31 -14.74
CA TYR A 576 4.85 -16.94 -13.59
C TYR A 576 6.11 -17.80 -13.47
N TYR A 577 7.24 -17.16 -13.18
CA TYR A 577 8.55 -17.79 -12.95
C TYR A 577 9.32 -17.09 -11.84
N ASN A 578 10.26 -17.81 -11.22
CA ASN A 578 11.30 -17.20 -10.41
C ASN A 578 12.39 -16.66 -11.34
N ILE A 579 12.35 -15.37 -11.69
CA ILE A 579 13.14 -14.81 -12.77
C ILE A 579 14.38 -14.08 -12.35
N GLY A 580 14.60 -13.83 -11.05
CA GLY A 580 15.76 -13.02 -10.79
C GLY A 580 16.18 -12.83 -9.35
N LYS A 581 17.19 -12.00 -9.23
CA LYS A 581 17.70 -11.43 -7.99
C LYS A 581 17.63 -9.91 -8.12
N ALA A 582 17.19 -9.25 -7.07
CA ALA A 582 17.18 -7.80 -7.02
C ALA A 582 18.05 -7.28 -5.86
N LYS A 583 18.65 -6.13 -6.07
CA LYS A 583 19.37 -5.39 -5.05
C LYS A 583 18.70 -4.04 -4.87
N ILE A 584 18.31 -3.73 -3.64
CA ILE A 584 17.66 -2.48 -3.29
C ILE A 584 18.43 -1.85 -2.12
N GLN A 585 18.92 -0.65 -2.30
CA GLN A 585 19.66 0.09 -1.28
C GLN A 585 19.28 1.56 -1.32
N GLY A 586 19.48 2.28 -0.23
CA GLY A 586 19.16 3.68 -0.20
C GLY A 586 19.54 4.38 1.10
N MET A 587 19.24 5.68 1.11
CA MET A 587 19.46 6.55 2.27
C MET A 587 18.18 7.31 2.59
N GLU A 588 17.94 7.49 3.87
CA GLU A 588 16.84 8.30 4.40
C GLU A 588 17.45 9.38 5.30
N LEU A 589 17.17 10.63 5.00
CA LEU A 589 17.60 11.78 5.80
C LEU A 589 16.36 12.57 6.21
N SER A 590 16.29 12.96 7.48
CA SER A 590 15.22 13.79 8.02
C SER A 590 15.83 14.77 8.99
N ILE A 591 15.43 16.04 8.91
CA ILE A 591 15.81 17.08 9.85
C ILE A 591 14.61 17.98 10.11
N GLY A 592 14.38 18.29 11.38
CA GLY A 592 13.34 19.22 11.81
C GLY A 592 13.86 20.22 12.82
N HIS A 593 13.30 21.43 12.79
CA HIS A 593 13.60 22.49 13.76
C HIS A 593 12.32 23.21 14.18
N LYS A 594 12.10 23.33 15.48
CA LYS A 594 11.02 24.12 16.08
C LYS A 594 11.54 25.54 16.32
N PHE A 595 11.14 26.52 15.51
CA PHE A 595 11.61 27.92 15.64
C PHE A 595 11.01 28.63 16.86
N ALA A 596 9.73 28.40 17.08
CA ALA A 596 8.99 28.89 18.23
C ALA A 596 8.06 27.77 18.68
N ASN A 597 7.33 27.97 19.78
CA ASN A 597 6.41 26.94 20.28
C ASN A 597 5.30 26.54 19.30
N ARG A 598 5.15 27.29 18.18
CA ARG A 598 4.07 27.11 17.20
C ARG A 598 4.53 26.79 15.79
N PHE A 599 5.79 27.02 15.44
CA PHE A 599 6.30 26.83 14.09
C PHE A 599 7.38 25.76 14.05
N MET A 600 7.28 24.87 13.08
CA MET A 600 8.31 23.86 12.80
C MET A 600 8.56 23.79 11.29
N VAL A 601 9.84 23.66 10.91
CA VAL A 601 10.24 23.29 9.55
C VAL A 601 10.82 21.89 9.60
N LYS A 602 10.38 21.02 8.69
CA LYS A 602 10.93 19.66 8.54
C LYS A 602 11.28 19.42 7.08
N GLY A 603 12.49 18.92 6.85
CA GLY A 603 12.98 18.47 5.55
C GLY A 603 13.25 16.99 5.57
N THR A 604 12.90 16.28 4.48
CA THR A 604 13.26 14.86 4.29
C THR A 604 13.87 14.65 2.91
N TYR A 605 14.79 13.69 2.81
CA TYR A 605 15.36 13.24 1.54
C TYR A 605 15.50 11.72 1.55
N ASN A 606 14.88 11.08 0.59
CA ASN A 606 14.88 9.63 0.44
C ASN A 606 15.50 9.27 -0.91
N LEU A 607 16.54 8.45 -0.90
CA LEU A 607 17.21 7.92 -2.10
C LEU A 607 16.96 6.43 -2.18
N VAL A 608 16.61 5.96 -3.38
CA VAL A 608 16.39 4.54 -3.69
C VAL A 608 17.21 4.17 -4.93
N ASP A 609 18.09 3.18 -4.78
CA ASP A 609 18.77 2.51 -5.87
C ASP A 609 18.36 1.03 -5.89
N ALA A 610 17.45 0.71 -6.81
CA ALA A 610 16.87 -0.62 -6.96
C ALA A 610 17.21 -1.17 -8.35
N LYS A 611 17.86 -2.34 -8.40
CA LYS A 611 18.37 -2.94 -9.65
C LYS A 611 18.07 -4.42 -9.72
N ASP A 612 17.76 -4.88 -10.93
CA ASP A 612 17.91 -6.28 -11.31
C ASP A 612 19.41 -6.63 -11.32
N MET A 613 19.77 -7.73 -10.67
CA MET A 613 21.17 -8.13 -10.58
C MET A 613 21.66 -8.91 -11.80
N SER A 614 20.76 -9.38 -12.66
CA SER A 614 21.10 -10.12 -13.90
C SER A 614 21.39 -9.16 -15.05
N THR A 615 20.60 -8.11 -15.18
CA THR A 615 20.73 -7.10 -16.26
C THR A 615 21.49 -5.84 -15.81
N ASN A 616 21.61 -5.62 -14.49
CA ASN A 616 22.09 -4.38 -13.85
C ASN A 616 21.23 -3.14 -14.19
N GLU A 617 20.04 -3.36 -14.74
CA GLU A 617 19.08 -2.30 -15.03
C GLU A 617 18.31 -1.88 -13.78
N ARG A 618 17.82 -0.65 -13.80
CA ARG A 618 16.97 -0.15 -12.71
C ARG A 618 15.59 -0.79 -12.78
N LEU A 619 15.09 -1.17 -11.63
CA LEU A 619 13.69 -1.60 -11.50
C LEU A 619 12.77 -0.41 -11.74
N SER A 620 11.71 -0.62 -12.53
CA SER A 620 10.69 0.38 -12.89
C SER A 620 9.69 0.67 -11.76
N ASN A 621 8.77 1.59 -12.01
CA ASN A 621 7.65 1.99 -11.15
C ASN A 621 8.06 2.54 -9.77
N ARG A 622 9.23 3.18 -9.69
CA ARG A 622 9.72 3.80 -8.44
C ARG A 622 10.55 5.05 -8.69
N PRO A 623 10.49 6.06 -7.80
CA PRO A 623 11.34 7.23 -7.89
C PRO A 623 12.80 6.89 -7.52
N ARG A 624 13.76 7.62 -8.08
CA ARG A 624 15.14 7.56 -7.62
C ARG A 624 15.32 8.29 -6.30
N SER A 625 14.68 9.45 -6.17
CA SER A 625 14.61 10.13 -4.89
C SER A 625 13.34 10.94 -4.75
N VAL A 626 12.94 11.11 -3.49
CA VAL A 626 11.86 12.00 -3.10
C VAL A 626 12.38 12.90 -1.98
N SER A 627 12.19 14.21 -2.15
CA SER A 627 12.47 15.19 -1.09
C SER A 627 11.20 15.92 -0.71
N THR A 628 11.00 16.16 0.59
CA THR A 628 9.90 16.98 1.08
C THR A 628 10.42 18.12 1.95
N LEU A 629 9.74 19.25 1.85
CA LEU A 629 9.94 20.39 2.75
C LEU A 629 8.57 20.75 3.33
N GLN A 630 8.47 20.81 4.65
CA GLN A 630 7.24 21.04 5.38
C GLN A 630 7.38 22.29 6.26
N LEU A 631 6.44 23.19 6.19
CA LEU A 631 6.25 24.30 7.13
C LEU A 631 4.97 24.00 7.93
N ILE A 632 5.11 23.80 9.22
CA ILE A 632 4.05 23.40 10.12
C ILE A 632 3.80 24.53 11.11
N TYR A 633 2.54 24.94 11.24
CA TYR A 633 2.03 25.80 12.29
C TYR A 633 1.08 25.00 13.17
N ASP A 634 1.31 25.02 14.49
CA ASP A 634 0.49 24.29 15.46
C ASP A 634 0.23 25.14 16.70
N ASP A 635 -0.99 25.61 16.83
CA ASP A 635 -1.50 26.39 17.96
C ASP A 635 -2.81 25.81 18.48
N HIS A 636 -3.03 24.51 18.28
CA HIS A 636 -4.29 23.86 18.63
C HIS A 636 -4.62 23.91 20.13
N LYS A 637 -3.62 24.01 21.01
CA LYS A 637 -3.80 24.12 22.47
C LYS A 637 -4.27 25.48 22.93
N SER A 638 -3.92 26.54 22.22
CA SER A 638 -4.23 27.93 22.60
C SER A 638 -5.42 28.46 21.81
N ASN A 639 -5.28 28.54 20.48
CA ASN A 639 -6.28 29.10 19.60
C ASN A 639 -7.02 28.08 18.75
N GLY A 640 -6.67 26.80 18.86
CA GLY A 640 -7.28 25.70 18.14
C GLY A 640 -6.89 25.61 16.67
N TYR A 641 -5.92 26.37 16.17
CA TYR A 641 -5.48 26.32 14.78
C TYR A 641 -4.29 25.37 14.58
N SER A 642 -4.30 24.62 13.48
CA SER A 642 -3.11 24.00 12.94
C SER A 642 -3.10 24.09 11.42
N ALA A 643 -1.91 24.24 10.82
CA ALA A 643 -1.76 24.33 9.38
C ALA A 643 -0.46 23.67 8.93
N ILE A 644 -0.45 23.20 7.72
CA ILE A 644 0.75 22.65 7.06
C ILE A 644 0.79 23.05 5.60
N LEU A 645 1.95 23.54 5.18
CA LEU A 645 2.31 23.73 3.77
C LEU A 645 3.47 22.79 3.48
N TRP A 646 3.34 21.95 2.47
CA TRP A 646 4.44 21.05 2.12
C TRP A 646 4.65 20.96 0.62
N ASN A 647 5.91 20.89 0.26
CA ASN A 647 6.37 20.65 -1.09
C ASN A 647 6.96 19.25 -1.16
N SER A 648 6.58 18.48 -2.17
CA SER A 648 7.14 17.16 -2.47
C SER A 648 7.72 17.18 -3.87
N PHE A 649 9.02 16.91 -3.97
CA PHE A 649 9.74 16.79 -5.24
C PHE A 649 10.14 15.35 -5.49
N THR A 650 9.55 14.75 -6.52
CA THR A 650 9.89 13.41 -7.03
C THR A 650 10.88 13.54 -8.16
N HIS A 651 12.02 12.87 -8.04
CA HIS A 651 13.09 12.92 -9.02
C HIS A 651 13.26 11.55 -9.69
N LYS A 652 13.24 11.54 -11.02
CA LYS A 652 13.48 10.38 -11.88
C LYS A 652 12.63 9.19 -11.46
N TYR A 653 11.32 9.35 -11.48
CA TYR A 653 10.39 8.23 -11.38
C TYR A 653 10.50 7.44 -12.68
N GLY A 654 11.06 6.24 -12.60
CA GLY A 654 11.15 5.34 -13.74
C GLY A 654 9.82 4.64 -13.95
N PHE A 655 9.24 4.84 -15.11
CA PHE A 655 8.00 4.20 -15.53
C PHE A 655 8.25 3.33 -16.76
N GLU A 656 7.81 2.09 -16.71
CA GLU A 656 7.91 1.16 -17.82
C GLU A 656 6.52 0.98 -18.43
N GLU A 657 6.36 1.48 -19.63
CA GLU A 657 5.16 1.26 -20.41
C GLU A 657 5.31 -0.02 -21.23
N ALA A 658 4.43 -1.00 -20.98
CA ALA A 658 4.36 -2.21 -21.79
C ALA A 658 3.95 -1.84 -23.23
N ARG A 659 4.87 -1.95 -24.16
CA ARG A 659 4.58 -1.76 -25.59
C ARG A 659 4.32 -3.10 -26.26
N ASN A 660 3.49 -3.04 -27.29
CA ASN A 660 3.18 -4.18 -28.14
C ASN A 660 4.46 -4.88 -28.68
N ARG A 661 4.48 -6.22 -28.68
CA ARG A 661 5.51 -7.10 -29.21
C ARG A 661 6.82 -7.19 -28.39
N GLY A 662 6.74 -7.21 -27.06
CA GLY A 662 7.93 -7.50 -26.23
C GLY A 662 8.97 -6.36 -26.16
N THR A 663 8.61 -5.15 -26.59
CA THR A 663 9.40 -3.96 -26.36
C THR A 663 8.72 -3.10 -25.30
N SER A 664 9.40 -2.84 -24.20
CA SER A 664 9.01 -1.81 -23.23
C SER A 664 9.71 -0.50 -23.53
N SER A 665 9.07 0.62 -23.23
CA SER A 665 9.73 1.91 -23.18
C SER A 665 9.88 2.35 -21.74
N TYR A 666 11.10 2.62 -21.34
CA TYR A 666 11.41 3.18 -20.04
C TYR A 666 11.42 4.72 -20.13
N ASN A 667 10.56 5.37 -19.37
CA ASN A 667 10.46 6.81 -19.25
C ASN A 667 10.82 7.26 -17.83
N GLU A 668 11.48 8.41 -17.69
CA GLU A 668 11.79 9.01 -16.38
C GLU A 668 11.04 10.33 -16.21
N TYR A 669 10.30 10.46 -15.12
CA TYR A 669 9.54 11.67 -14.78
C TYR A 669 10.13 12.35 -13.55
N SER A 670 10.23 13.68 -13.60
CA SER A 670 10.52 14.49 -12.41
C SER A 670 9.44 15.56 -12.28
N PHE A 671 8.85 15.66 -11.11
CA PHE A 671 7.75 16.59 -10.87
C PHE A 671 7.71 17.05 -9.41
N ASN A 672 6.98 18.14 -9.23
CA ASN A 672 6.83 18.83 -7.96
C ASN A 672 5.35 19.04 -7.64
N THR A 673 4.95 18.77 -6.40
CA THR A 673 3.62 19.08 -5.89
C THR A 673 3.73 19.95 -4.64
N LEU A 674 2.94 21.01 -4.60
CA LEU A 674 2.81 21.88 -3.41
C LEU A 674 1.41 21.68 -2.85
N ASN A 675 1.31 21.45 -1.55
CA ASN A 675 0.04 21.11 -0.89
C ASN A 675 -0.12 21.96 0.36
N PHE A 676 -1.37 22.24 0.72
CA PHE A 676 -1.72 23.05 1.87
C PHE A 676 -2.92 22.48 2.61
N SER A 677 -2.90 22.56 3.93
CA SER A 677 -4.06 22.26 4.77
C SER A 677 -4.09 23.19 5.99
N ILE A 678 -5.28 23.58 6.40
CA ILE A 678 -5.55 24.31 7.64
C ILE A 678 -6.72 23.65 8.36
N ASN A 679 -6.58 23.53 9.67
CA ASN A 679 -7.57 22.97 10.56
C ASN A 679 -7.86 23.94 11.70
N LYS A 680 -9.12 24.02 12.13
CA LYS A 680 -9.57 24.74 13.31
C LYS A 680 -10.37 23.82 14.22
N LYS A 681 -9.99 23.76 15.49
CA LYS A 681 -10.73 23.09 16.56
C LYS A 681 -11.28 24.15 17.52
N TRP A 682 -12.55 24.07 17.81
CA TRP A 682 -13.24 24.92 18.80
C TRP A 682 -13.41 24.19 20.13
N ASN A 683 -13.59 24.94 21.22
CA ASN A 683 -13.75 24.37 22.56
C ASN A 683 -15.06 23.60 22.77
N ASN A 684 -16.05 23.80 21.91
CA ASN A 684 -17.34 23.13 21.95
C ASN A 684 -17.36 21.76 21.26
N GLY A 685 -16.20 21.19 20.93
CA GLY A 685 -16.10 19.90 20.26
C GLY A 685 -16.17 19.95 18.73
N LEU A 686 -16.48 21.11 18.13
CA LEU A 686 -16.46 21.31 16.68
C LEU A 686 -15.01 21.38 16.17
N SER A 687 -14.75 20.77 15.04
CA SER A 687 -13.53 20.98 14.25
C SER A 687 -13.86 21.06 12.76
N ALA A 688 -13.08 21.85 12.01
CA ALA A 688 -13.23 21.96 10.56
C ALA A 688 -11.86 22.08 9.90
N TYR A 689 -11.75 21.62 8.66
CA TYR A 689 -10.52 21.75 7.86
C TYR A 689 -10.81 22.12 6.42
N VAL A 690 -9.82 22.75 5.81
CA VAL A 690 -9.74 23.00 4.36
C VAL A 690 -8.37 22.52 3.89
N GLY A 691 -8.33 21.75 2.80
CA GLY A 691 -7.11 21.25 2.18
C GLY A 691 -7.11 21.48 0.68
N ILE A 692 -5.92 21.73 0.13
CA ILE A 692 -5.70 21.85 -1.31
C ILE A 692 -4.46 21.01 -1.63
N ASP A 693 -4.65 19.95 -2.40
CA ASP A 693 -3.55 19.15 -2.91
C ASP A 693 -3.14 19.68 -4.28
N ASN A 694 -1.83 19.63 -4.55
CA ASN A 694 -1.26 20.01 -5.83
C ASN A 694 -1.65 21.44 -6.28
N LEU A 695 -1.38 22.43 -5.41
CA LEU A 695 -1.63 23.85 -5.67
C LEU A 695 -1.08 24.34 -7.02
N LEU A 696 0.03 23.75 -7.49
CA LEU A 696 0.67 24.07 -8.74
C LEU A 696 -0.05 23.47 -9.97
N ASN A 697 -1.10 22.72 -9.77
CA ASN A 697 -1.88 22.05 -10.82
C ASN A 697 -1.00 21.20 -11.76
N ARG A 698 -0.01 20.48 -11.20
CA ARG A 698 0.86 19.62 -11.98
C ARG A 698 0.14 18.33 -12.37
N GLU A 699 0.14 18.00 -13.65
CA GLU A 699 -0.40 16.75 -14.18
C GLU A 699 0.72 15.89 -14.76
N VAL A 700 0.69 14.58 -14.47
CA VAL A 700 1.58 13.58 -15.07
C VAL A 700 0.71 12.36 -15.38
N HIS A 701 0.23 12.29 -16.61
CA HIS A 701 -0.80 11.32 -17.01
C HIS A 701 -0.35 9.87 -16.85
N ASP A 702 0.88 9.54 -17.22
CA ASP A 702 1.41 8.17 -17.11
C ASP A 702 1.55 7.69 -15.66
N LEU A 703 1.65 8.62 -14.72
CA LEU A 703 1.75 8.31 -13.27
C LEU A 703 0.44 8.56 -12.52
N TYR A 704 -0.62 8.88 -13.24
CA TYR A 704 -1.93 9.20 -12.67
C TYR A 704 -1.89 10.32 -11.62
N ILE A 705 -0.97 11.28 -11.80
CA ILE A 705 -0.96 12.51 -11.01
C ILE A 705 -2.02 13.43 -11.60
N ASP A 706 -3.14 13.48 -10.92
CA ASP A 706 -4.25 14.36 -11.26
C ASP A 706 -3.91 15.82 -10.87
N GLY A 707 -4.55 16.79 -11.49
CA GLY A 707 -4.37 18.21 -11.23
C GLY A 707 -4.71 18.62 -9.79
N ARG A 708 -5.05 19.89 -9.59
CA ARG A 708 -5.39 20.45 -8.28
C ARG A 708 -6.67 19.84 -7.70
N MET A 709 -6.64 19.51 -6.40
CA MET A 709 -7.76 18.93 -5.68
C MET A 709 -8.08 19.71 -4.41
N TYR A 710 -9.36 19.82 -4.09
CA TYR A 710 -9.87 20.54 -2.94
C TYR A 710 -10.55 19.59 -1.97
N ARG A 711 -10.42 19.88 -0.67
CA ARG A 711 -11.05 19.12 0.42
C ARG A 711 -11.56 20.09 1.49
N ILE A 712 -12.75 19.83 2.02
CA ILE A 712 -13.31 20.52 3.17
C ILE A 712 -14.04 19.50 4.04
N GLY A 713 -13.94 19.66 5.35
CA GLY A 713 -14.67 18.77 6.25
C GLY A 713 -14.90 19.40 7.61
N MET A 714 -15.87 18.82 8.32
CA MET A 714 -16.26 19.20 9.67
C MET A 714 -16.51 17.95 10.51
N GLU A 715 -16.13 17.99 11.79
CA GLU A 715 -16.43 16.97 12.80
C GLU A 715 -16.98 17.66 14.05
N MET A 716 -18.05 17.12 14.62
CA MET A 716 -18.59 17.47 15.92
C MET A 716 -18.41 16.31 16.87
N LYS A 717 -17.83 16.56 18.04
CA LYS A 717 -17.72 15.63 19.18
C LYS A 717 -18.66 16.08 20.28
N LEU A 718 -19.51 15.13 20.75
CA LEU A 718 -20.52 15.31 21.76
C LEU A 718 -20.20 14.47 22.99
#